data_b95ded0d3d5f7c4f74b705a52bba1cc6
#
_entry.id   b95ded0d3d5f7c4f74b705a52bba1cc6
#
_cell.length_a   1.000
_cell.length_b   1.000
_cell.length_c   1.000
_cell.angle_alpha   90.00
_cell.angle_beta   90.00
_cell.angle_gamma   90.00
#
_symmetry.space_group_name_H-M   'P 1'
#
loop_
_entity.id
_entity.type
_entity.pdbx_description
1 polymer ?
#
loop_
_entity_poly.entity_id
_entity_poly.type
_entity_poly.pdbx_seq_one_letter_code
_entity_poly.pdbx_strand_id
1 'polypeptide(L)'
;MKLALCLYKYFPYGGLQRDFLRILNECQQRDHEVHVYTSEWQGDKPHGVSLNVLPASRIGGNHVRDRRFFNQMQKATAPQRFDAIVGFNKMPGLDVYYGADFCYLGRTAPQYGPLYRLTPRYHHLYTYEKAVFSRDSKTQILSLSQREKTVYQQYYGTQEERFHLLPPTLDLDRRPVAHRESVRHKIRDTLGVSPSDALLLFVGSGFKTKGLDRALIALAHLPESLARTTRLVVIGQDQASPYLRLAQKLGVAEQVQFVGGRTDIPELLAAGDLLVHPAYMENTGTILLEAIAAGLPVLATDVCGYAAHIAMADAGQVLPSPFDQDQLDFELASALLTEDRQRWSQNGLTYGAQTSLYQMPKSAADAIETIVGQKDLSRQTPARPSTSPWVFLRKDLESLGQFGDIMSLGGEVYREAPGRRTVRFERNNQRYFLKTHTGVGWQEIIKNLSYLRLPVIGAMNEWHGAHHLQRLGIDTLSIAGYGTASGSPARRQSFIITDEITDAQSLEEFCSPWKSRPLKDSSEIRFKRWLITQLATIARRLHQSGANHRDFYLVHFLLQPGYENEKIIPQSSRLAVIDLHRMQLRGSTPRRWRIKDVAGLHYSSMDLKLTDRDRLRFMKIYSSAPLRNILANEQDFWQGVDRRAQRLYQAEKRRSPQRRPVPAQSMPIAKASVERVRGT
;
A
#
# COMPACT_ATOMS: atom_id res chain seq x y z
N MET A 1 26.34 6.46 18.32
CA MET A 1 25.73 5.11 18.39
C MET A 1 26.67 4.09 17.80
N LYS A 2 26.56 2.83 18.22
CA LYS A 2 27.31 1.71 17.66
C LYS A 2 26.41 0.90 16.71
N LEU A 3 26.70 0.94 15.41
CA LEU A 3 25.87 0.37 14.35
C LEU A 3 26.56 -0.82 13.67
N ALA A 4 25.82 -1.89 13.42
CA ALA A 4 26.23 -3.00 12.56
C ALA A 4 25.52 -2.90 11.22
N LEU A 5 26.23 -2.61 10.13
CA LEU A 5 25.69 -2.59 8.77
C LEU A 5 26.03 -3.91 8.06
N CYS A 6 24.99 -4.62 7.60
CA CYS A 6 25.12 -5.97 7.05
C CYS A 6 24.73 -6.00 5.57
N LEU A 7 25.67 -6.42 4.74
CA LEU A 7 25.49 -6.55 3.28
C LEU A 7 26.11 -7.87 2.82
N TYR A 8 25.43 -8.68 1.97
CA TYR A 8 26.02 -9.92 1.49
C TYR A 8 27.31 -9.72 0.72
N LYS A 9 27.32 -8.79 -0.24
CA LYS A 9 28.49 -8.49 -1.06
C LYS A 9 28.57 -7.02 -1.40
N TYR A 10 29.77 -6.47 -1.29
CA TYR A 10 30.07 -5.13 -1.76
C TYR A 10 30.93 -5.17 -3.04
N PHE A 11 30.52 -4.37 -4.05
CA PHE A 11 31.24 -4.05 -5.26
C PHE A 11 30.84 -2.64 -5.75
N PRO A 12 31.74 -1.87 -6.37
CA PRO A 12 31.54 -0.42 -6.58
C PRO A 12 30.37 -0.03 -7.52
N TYR A 13 29.91 -0.93 -8.37
CA TYR A 13 29.00 -0.60 -9.47
C TYR A 13 27.51 -0.91 -9.24
N GLY A 14 27.16 -1.51 -8.12
CA GLY A 14 25.77 -1.88 -7.81
C GLY A 14 24.98 -0.72 -7.21
N GLY A 15 23.69 -0.56 -7.56
CA GLY A 15 22.82 0.45 -6.99
C GLY A 15 22.69 0.32 -5.46
N LEU A 16 22.37 -0.89 -4.96
CA LEU A 16 22.32 -1.18 -3.52
C LEU A 16 23.64 -0.87 -2.81
N GLN A 17 24.79 -1.21 -3.44
CA GLN A 17 26.12 -0.99 -2.87
C GLN A 17 26.47 0.49 -2.79
N ARG A 18 26.06 1.29 -3.75
CA ARG A 18 26.21 2.75 -3.71
C ARG A 18 25.39 3.37 -2.58
N ASP A 19 24.14 2.95 -2.46
CA ASP A 19 23.27 3.43 -1.37
C ASP A 19 23.80 3.00 0.00
N PHE A 20 24.31 1.76 0.11
CA PHE A 20 24.98 1.27 1.31
C PHE A 20 26.16 2.20 1.72
N LEU A 21 27.05 2.52 0.77
CA LEU A 21 28.20 3.35 1.03
C LEU A 21 27.81 4.79 1.43
N ARG A 22 26.79 5.35 0.80
CA ARG A 22 26.28 6.69 1.14
C ARG A 22 25.70 6.75 2.55
N ILE A 23 24.88 5.77 2.93
CA ILE A 23 24.30 5.69 4.27
C ILE A 23 25.41 5.45 5.30
N LEU A 24 26.39 4.61 4.99
CA LEU A 24 27.57 4.39 5.83
C LEU A 24 28.32 5.68 6.08
N ASN A 25 28.66 6.44 5.00
CA ASN A 25 29.37 7.70 5.10
C ASN A 25 28.58 8.75 5.89
N GLU A 26 27.27 8.84 5.69
CA GLU A 26 26.40 9.73 6.46
C GLU A 26 26.41 9.38 7.96
N CYS A 27 26.34 8.10 8.30
CA CYS A 27 26.43 7.64 9.69
C CYS A 27 27.80 7.98 10.32
N GLN A 28 28.89 7.87 9.56
CA GLN A 28 30.22 8.28 10.03
C GLN A 28 30.35 9.80 10.24
N GLN A 29 29.80 10.60 9.33
CA GLN A 29 29.79 12.07 9.46
C GLN A 29 29.02 12.54 10.69
N ARG A 30 28.16 11.68 11.25
CA ARG A 30 27.42 11.91 12.51
C ARG A 30 28.11 11.27 13.72
N ASP A 31 29.40 10.95 13.65
CA ASP A 31 30.17 10.34 14.71
C ASP A 31 29.62 9.00 15.24
N HIS A 32 28.98 8.18 14.35
CA HIS A 32 28.58 6.84 14.74
C HIS A 32 29.73 5.86 14.56
N GLU A 33 29.89 4.94 15.53
CA GLU A 33 30.79 3.80 15.43
C GLU A 33 30.18 2.75 14.48
N VAL A 34 30.73 2.63 13.27
CA VAL A 34 30.18 1.76 12.23
C VAL A 34 31.02 0.49 12.05
N HIS A 35 30.37 -0.67 12.20
CA HIS A 35 30.91 -1.99 11.91
C HIS A 35 30.22 -2.57 10.68
N VAL A 36 30.98 -2.91 9.66
CA VAL A 36 30.45 -3.54 8.44
C VAL A 36 30.67 -5.04 8.50
N TYR A 37 29.62 -5.79 8.19
CA TYR A 37 29.65 -7.25 8.04
C TYR A 37 29.27 -7.62 6.60
N THR A 38 30.21 -8.29 5.90
CA THR A 38 30.01 -8.72 4.52
C THR A 38 30.67 -10.05 4.25
N SER A 39 30.22 -10.80 3.23
CA SER A 39 30.93 -12.02 2.80
C SER A 39 32.03 -11.75 1.78
N GLU A 40 31.98 -10.62 1.09
CA GLU A 40 32.94 -10.25 0.05
C GLU A 40 32.98 -8.74 -0.07
N TRP A 41 34.20 -8.16 -0.20
CA TRP A 41 34.40 -6.73 -0.42
C TRP A 41 35.35 -6.54 -1.58
N GLN A 42 34.93 -5.75 -2.58
CA GLN A 42 35.73 -5.37 -3.74
C GLN A 42 35.91 -3.85 -3.76
N GLY A 43 37.14 -3.40 -4.00
CA GLY A 43 37.52 -1.99 -4.00
C GLY A 43 38.09 -1.52 -2.67
N ASP A 44 38.28 -0.19 -2.55
CA ASP A 44 38.91 0.43 -1.38
C ASP A 44 38.05 0.27 -0.12
N LYS A 45 38.75 0.09 1.02
CA LYS A 45 38.06 0.02 2.31
C LYS A 45 37.72 1.42 2.79
N PRO A 46 36.49 1.64 3.28
CA PRO A 46 36.13 2.94 3.84
C PRO A 46 36.97 3.23 5.09
N HIS A 47 37.47 4.48 5.18
CA HIS A 47 38.24 4.92 6.34
C HIS A 47 37.37 4.96 7.60
N GLY A 48 37.97 4.67 8.77
CA GLY A 48 37.27 4.78 10.06
C GLY A 48 36.18 3.76 10.33
N VAL A 49 36.10 2.67 9.53
CA VAL A 49 35.09 1.62 9.64
C VAL A 49 35.73 0.30 10.07
N SER A 50 35.11 -0.40 11.00
CA SER A 50 35.46 -1.78 11.34
C SER A 50 34.89 -2.73 10.28
N LEU A 51 35.69 -3.11 9.27
CA LEU A 51 35.27 -4.02 8.19
C LEU A 51 35.52 -5.48 8.57
N ASN A 52 34.44 -6.24 8.74
CA ASN A 52 34.41 -7.67 9.06
C ASN A 52 34.02 -8.47 7.82
N VAL A 53 34.99 -9.05 7.12
CA VAL A 53 34.71 -9.93 5.99
C VAL A 53 34.58 -11.37 6.52
N LEU A 54 33.38 -11.91 6.35
CA LEU A 54 33.01 -13.27 6.80
C LEU A 54 32.91 -14.19 5.56
N PRO A 55 33.98 -14.92 5.21
CA PRO A 55 34.03 -15.65 3.94
C PRO A 55 32.94 -16.73 3.87
N ALA A 56 32.06 -16.62 2.91
CA ALA A 56 31.11 -17.68 2.59
C ALA A 56 31.76 -18.69 1.65
N SER A 57 31.59 -19.98 1.93
CA SER A 57 32.08 -21.05 1.06
C SER A 57 31.61 -20.86 -0.38
N ARG A 58 32.48 -21.02 -1.36
CA ARG A 58 32.15 -20.98 -2.78
C ARG A 58 31.26 -22.13 -3.24
N ILE A 59 31.12 -23.18 -2.43
CA ILE A 59 30.33 -24.39 -2.73
C ILE A 59 28.88 -24.19 -2.29
N GLY A 60 27.95 -24.41 -3.21
CA GLY A 60 26.50 -24.33 -3.01
C GLY A 60 25.86 -23.09 -3.67
N GLY A 61 24.54 -23.14 -3.83
CA GLY A 61 23.76 -22.01 -4.38
C GLY A 61 23.72 -20.81 -3.44
N ASN A 62 23.26 -19.67 -3.94
CA ASN A 62 23.19 -18.42 -3.18
C ASN A 62 22.52 -18.60 -1.80
N HIS A 63 21.41 -19.33 -1.73
CA HIS A 63 20.69 -19.57 -0.47
C HIS A 63 21.51 -20.29 0.61
N VAL A 64 22.49 -21.11 0.22
CA VAL A 64 23.40 -21.78 1.16
C VAL A 64 24.45 -20.80 1.67
N ARG A 65 24.99 -19.98 0.77
CA ARG A 65 25.97 -18.93 1.10
C ARG A 65 25.36 -17.86 2.03
N ASP A 66 24.17 -17.40 1.71
CA ASP A 66 23.45 -16.39 2.49
C ASP A 66 23.17 -16.89 3.91
N ARG A 67 22.75 -18.16 4.06
CA ARG A 67 22.53 -18.79 5.37
C ARG A 67 23.82 -18.93 6.18
N ARG A 68 24.93 -19.29 5.53
CA ARG A 68 26.24 -19.39 6.20
C ARG A 68 26.72 -18.02 6.67
N PHE A 69 26.63 -17.01 5.80
CA PHE A 69 26.95 -15.63 6.17
C PHE A 69 26.13 -15.17 7.38
N PHE A 70 24.82 -15.37 7.34
CA PHE A 70 23.92 -15.01 8.44
C PHE A 70 24.34 -15.67 9.76
N ASN A 71 24.62 -16.96 9.75
CA ASN A 71 25.05 -17.68 10.95
C ASN A 71 26.39 -17.17 11.51
N GLN A 72 27.34 -16.81 10.64
CA GLN A 72 28.61 -16.22 11.06
C GLN A 72 28.43 -14.80 11.60
N MET A 73 27.61 -14.01 10.92
CA MET A 73 27.28 -12.65 11.34
C MET A 73 26.62 -12.64 12.73
N GLN A 74 25.65 -13.53 12.98
CA GLN A 74 25.04 -13.66 14.30
C GLN A 74 26.06 -13.98 15.39
N LYS A 75 27.00 -14.91 15.13
CA LYS A 75 28.07 -15.25 16.09
C LYS A 75 29.02 -14.08 16.33
N ALA A 76 29.33 -13.30 15.30
CA ALA A 76 30.21 -12.15 15.39
C ALA A 76 29.58 -10.94 16.08
N THR A 77 28.26 -10.77 15.95
CA THR A 77 27.53 -9.66 16.56
C THR A 77 27.04 -9.95 17.98
N ALA A 78 26.80 -11.23 18.34
CA ALA A 78 26.26 -11.62 19.64
C ALA A 78 27.08 -11.14 20.86
N PRO A 79 28.44 -11.18 20.86
CA PRO A 79 29.22 -10.70 21.99
C PRO A 79 29.31 -9.16 22.06
N GLN A 80 28.92 -8.47 21.00
CA GLN A 80 28.97 -7.02 20.91
C GLN A 80 27.57 -6.42 21.13
N ARG A 81 27.52 -5.31 21.87
CA ARG A 81 26.24 -4.57 22.01
C ARG A 81 26.17 -3.50 20.93
N PHE A 82 25.38 -3.75 19.93
CA PHE A 82 25.01 -2.77 18.91
C PHE A 82 23.69 -2.09 19.28
N ASP A 83 23.61 -0.79 19.02
CA ASP A 83 22.37 -0.02 19.19
C ASP A 83 21.36 -0.43 18.10
N ALA A 84 21.84 -0.65 16.86
CA ALA A 84 21.05 -1.25 15.79
C ALA A 84 21.87 -2.15 14.86
N ILE A 85 21.21 -3.21 14.34
CA ILE A 85 21.67 -4.05 13.24
C ILE A 85 20.87 -3.65 12.00
N VAL A 86 21.52 -3.02 11.03
CA VAL A 86 20.93 -2.52 9.78
C VAL A 86 21.29 -3.47 8.65
N GLY A 87 20.31 -4.12 8.05
CA GLY A 87 20.52 -5.05 6.94
C GLY A 87 20.17 -4.44 5.58
N PHE A 88 21.05 -4.62 4.61
CA PHE A 88 20.81 -4.26 3.20
C PHE A 88 20.36 -5.45 2.35
N ASN A 89 20.27 -6.61 2.97
CA ASN A 89 19.63 -7.80 2.43
C ASN A 89 18.68 -8.38 3.48
N LYS A 90 17.65 -9.07 3.03
CA LYS A 90 16.66 -9.70 3.92
C LYS A 90 17.31 -10.80 4.75
N MET A 91 17.25 -10.68 6.07
CA MET A 91 17.71 -11.70 7.00
C MET A 91 16.99 -11.57 8.36
N PRO A 92 16.92 -12.63 9.17
CA PRO A 92 16.31 -12.56 10.49
C PRO A 92 17.11 -11.67 11.46
N GLY A 93 16.44 -11.12 12.48
CA GLY A 93 17.11 -10.42 13.59
C GLY A 93 17.64 -9.03 13.29
N LEU A 94 17.20 -8.41 12.19
CA LEU A 94 17.50 -7.01 11.89
C LEU A 94 16.62 -6.07 12.72
N ASP A 95 17.20 -4.98 13.19
CA ASP A 95 16.45 -3.86 13.75
C ASP A 95 15.90 -2.97 12.61
N VAL A 96 16.71 -2.75 11.57
CA VAL A 96 16.37 -1.95 10.40
C VAL A 96 16.71 -2.73 9.12
N TYR A 97 15.83 -2.71 8.15
CA TYR A 97 16.04 -3.26 6.81
C TYR A 97 15.93 -2.16 5.74
N TYR A 98 16.96 -2.03 4.90
CA TYR A 98 16.93 -1.16 3.72
C TYR A 98 16.28 -1.89 2.55
N GLY A 99 15.08 -1.46 2.16
CA GLY A 99 14.17 -2.15 1.27
C GLY A 99 14.43 -1.94 -0.23
N ALA A 100 15.60 -2.33 -0.73
CA ALA A 100 15.94 -2.24 -2.14
C ALA A 100 15.41 -3.41 -3.02
N ASP A 101 15.01 -4.51 -2.40
CA ASP A 101 14.55 -5.72 -3.10
C ASP A 101 13.04 -5.74 -3.32
N PHE A 102 12.62 -6.43 -4.38
CA PHE A 102 11.21 -6.75 -4.61
C PHE A 102 10.66 -7.72 -3.56
N CYS A 103 9.34 -7.67 -3.37
CA CYS A 103 8.62 -8.70 -2.64
C CYS A 103 8.75 -10.05 -3.36
N TYR A 104 9.44 -10.98 -2.72
CA TYR A 104 9.71 -12.30 -3.32
C TYR A 104 8.42 -13.07 -3.61
N LEU A 105 7.50 -13.13 -2.66
CA LEU A 105 6.20 -13.79 -2.86
C LEU A 105 5.34 -13.10 -3.91
N GLY A 106 5.35 -11.78 -3.96
CA GLY A 106 4.49 -11.01 -4.85
C GLY A 106 5.01 -10.89 -6.27
N ARG A 107 6.33 -10.90 -6.45
CA ARG A 107 6.96 -10.58 -7.73
C ARG A 107 7.79 -11.71 -8.33
N THR A 108 8.57 -12.40 -7.49
CA THR A 108 9.57 -13.37 -7.99
C THR A 108 9.04 -14.79 -7.99
N ALA A 109 8.45 -15.24 -6.88
CA ALA A 109 7.97 -16.62 -6.76
C ALA A 109 6.88 -17.01 -7.77
N PRO A 110 5.96 -16.11 -8.17
CA PRO A 110 4.95 -16.42 -9.19
C PRO A 110 5.49 -16.70 -10.58
N GLN A 111 6.74 -16.30 -10.88
CA GLN A 111 7.38 -16.54 -12.18
C GLN A 111 7.82 -18.00 -12.34
N TYR A 112 7.81 -18.79 -11.24
CA TYR A 112 8.19 -20.20 -11.24
C TYR A 112 6.96 -21.08 -11.05
N GLY A 113 6.99 -22.29 -11.61
CA GLY A 113 5.91 -23.26 -11.46
C GLY A 113 5.68 -23.73 -10.01
N PRO A 114 4.57 -24.40 -9.71
CA PRO A 114 4.17 -24.74 -8.34
C PRO A 114 5.18 -25.65 -7.63
N LEU A 115 5.89 -26.50 -8.34
CA LEU A 115 6.93 -27.40 -7.78
C LEU A 115 8.13 -26.64 -7.22
N TYR A 116 8.37 -25.42 -7.67
CA TYR A 116 9.45 -24.57 -7.13
C TYR A 116 9.30 -24.31 -5.63
N ARG A 117 8.06 -24.30 -5.11
CA ARG A 117 7.79 -24.11 -3.68
C ARG A 117 8.34 -25.25 -2.80
N LEU A 118 8.68 -26.39 -3.37
CA LEU A 118 9.31 -27.52 -2.67
C LEU A 118 10.84 -27.39 -2.58
N THR A 119 11.45 -26.43 -3.26
CA THR A 119 12.91 -26.29 -3.29
C THR A 119 13.46 -25.64 -2.02
N PRO A 120 14.67 -26.02 -1.56
CA PRO A 120 15.35 -25.38 -0.45
C PRO A 120 15.57 -23.87 -0.68
N ARG A 121 15.76 -23.47 -1.93
CA ARG A 121 15.91 -22.06 -2.33
C ARG A 121 14.64 -21.25 -2.04
N TYR A 122 13.47 -21.78 -2.40
CA TYR A 122 12.19 -21.13 -2.09
C TYR A 122 12.01 -20.95 -0.58
N HIS A 123 12.20 -22.01 0.19
CA HIS A 123 12.04 -21.98 1.64
C HIS A 123 12.99 -20.99 2.32
N HIS A 124 14.23 -20.91 1.87
CA HIS A 124 15.20 -19.93 2.39
C HIS A 124 14.72 -18.49 2.12
N LEU A 125 14.46 -18.14 0.86
CA LEU A 125 14.05 -16.78 0.46
C LEU A 125 12.75 -16.36 1.13
N TYR A 126 11.77 -17.26 1.17
CA TYR A 126 10.51 -17.03 1.87
C TYR A 126 10.70 -16.81 3.37
N THR A 127 11.51 -17.64 4.03
CA THR A 127 11.74 -17.53 5.48
C THR A 127 12.45 -16.23 5.85
N TYR A 128 13.42 -15.80 5.05
CA TYR A 128 14.17 -14.57 5.27
C TYR A 128 13.31 -13.32 5.02
N GLU A 129 12.51 -13.35 3.97
CA GLU A 129 11.54 -12.28 3.72
C GLU A 129 10.47 -12.22 4.82
N LYS A 130 9.92 -13.37 5.22
CA LYS A 130 8.94 -13.45 6.31
C LYS A 130 9.50 -12.92 7.62
N ALA A 131 10.77 -13.18 7.94
CA ALA A 131 11.40 -12.69 9.16
C ALA A 131 11.43 -11.16 9.24
N VAL A 132 11.57 -10.48 8.11
CA VAL A 132 11.55 -9.01 8.01
C VAL A 132 10.12 -8.47 7.95
N PHE A 133 9.25 -9.06 7.12
CA PHE A 133 7.99 -8.44 6.74
C PHE A 133 6.75 -9.00 7.42
N SER A 134 6.84 -10.16 8.12
CA SER A 134 5.66 -10.68 8.81
C SER A 134 5.10 -9.67 9.81
N ARG A 135 3.79 -9.77 10.06
CA ARG A 135 3.07 -8.88 10.97
C ARG A 135 3.70 -8.80 12.37
N ASP A 136 4.24 -9.94 12.86
CA ASP A 136 4.81 -10.03 14.21
C ASP A 136 6.30 -9.63 14.26
N SER A 137 6.92 -9.33 13.12
CA SER A 137 8.31 -8.86 13.07
C SER A 137 8.42 -7.44 13.63
N LYS A 138 9.52 -7.15 14.33
CA LYS A 138 9.84 -5.83 14.88
C LYS A 138 10.74 -5.01 13.97
N THR A 139 11.29 -5.61 12.90
CA THR A 139 12.20 -4.94 11.96
C THR A 139 11.53 -3.72 11.35
N GLN A 140 12.14 -2.56 11.47
CA GLN A 140 11.72 -1.33 10.80
C GLN A 140 12.23 -1.33 9.35
N ILE A 141 11.50 -0.74 8.42
CA ILE A 141 11.75 -0.88 6.99
C ILE A 141 11.96 0.50 6.37
N LEU A 142 13.17 0.77 5.90
CA LEU A 142 13.46 1.94 5.08
C LEU A 142 13.03 1.62 3.64
N SER A 143 11.86 2.11 3.23
CA SER A 143 11.24 1.77 1.94
C SER A 143 11.62 2.79 0.88
N LEU A 144 11.98 2.33 -0.32
CA LEU A 144 12.30 3.18 -1.47
C LEU A 144 11.11 3.37 -2.42
N SER A 145 10.08 2.54 -2.30
CA SER A 145 8.96 2.50 -3.23
C SER A 145 7.64 2.33 -2.49
N GLN A 146 6.72 3.26 -2.69
CA GLN A 146 5.35 3.14 -2.19
C GLN A 146 4.63 1.94 -2.79
N ARG A 147 4.93 1.59 -4.05
CA ARG A 147 4.37 0.43 -4.72
C ARG A 147 4.79 -0.89 -4.06
N GLU A 148 6.09 -1.08 -3.81
CA GLU A 148 6.58 -2.30 -3.15
C GLU A 148 6.12 -2.38 -1.68
N LYS A 149 6.05 -1.27 -0.96
CA LYS A 149 5.42 -1.21 0.36
C LYS A 149 4.01 -1.81 0.33
N THR A 150 3.17 -1.39 -0.63
CA THR A 150 1.81 -1.92 -0.79
C THR A 150 1.82 -3.43 -1.06
N VAL A 151 2.75 -3.93 -1.87
CA VAL A 151 2.90 -5.37 -2.15
C VAL A 151 3.28 -6.14 -0.88
N TYR A 152 4.25 -5.66 -0.10
CA TYR A 152 4.63 -6.29 1.17
C TYR A 152 3.47 -6.30 2.17
N GLN A 153 2.71 -5.22 2.27
CA GLN A 153 1.51 -5.17 3.11
C GLN A 153 0.46 -6.19 2.67
N GLN A 154 0.27 -6.35 1.37
CA GLN A 154 -0.68 -7.31 0.80
C GLN A 154 -0.30 -8.75 1.14
N TYR A 155 0.97 -9.13 1.01
CA TYR A 155 1.43 -10.52 1.17
C TYR A 155 1.72 -10.91 2.61
N TYR A 156 2.21 -9.98 3.44
CA TYR A 156 2.67 -10.27 4.81
C TYR A 156 1.84 -9.59 5.90
N GLY A 157 0.95 -8.68 5.55
CA GLY A 157 0.21 -7.89 6.54
C GLY A 157 1.12 -6.96 7.36
N THR A 158 2.25 -6.55 6.78
CA THR A 158 3.23 -5.68 7.44
C THR A 158 2.56 -4.37 7.87
N GLN A 159 2.79 -3.98 9.10
CA GLN A 159 2.18 -2.79 9.70
C GLN A 159 2.71 -1.52 9.03
N GLU A 160 1.84 -0.52 8.87
CA GLU A 160 2.15 0.78 8.24
C GLU A 160 3.28 1.50 8.96
N GLU A 161 3.24 1.50 10.28
CA GLU A 161 4.15 2.22 11.17
C GLU A 161 5.59 1.73 11.09
N ARG A 162 5.80 0.55 10.51
CA ARG A 162 7.12 -0.03 10.31
C ARG A 162 7.81 0.44 9.03
N PHE A 163 7.08 1.10 8.14
CA PHE A 163 7.63 1.63 6.90
C PHE A 163 8.00 3.11 7.04
N HIS A 164 9.25 3.40 6.79
CA HIS A 164 9.81 4.74 6.65
C HIS A 164 10.12 4.95 5.17
N LEU A 165 9.25 5.70 4.48
CA LEU A 165 9.46 5.99 3.05
C LEU A 165 10.60 7.00 2.93
N LEU A 166 11.68 6.58 2.29
CA LEU A 166 12.81 7.45 2.00
C LEU A 166 12.53 8.30 0.75
N PRO A 167 13.06 9.51 0.68
CA PRO A 167 13.05 10.29 -0.55
C PRO A 167 13.83 9.55 -1.64
N PRO A 168 13.58 9.86 -2.90
CA PRO A 168 14.38 9.31 -4.01
C PRO A 168 15.86 9.70 -3.86
N THR A 169 16.71 8.93 -4.53
CA THR A 169 18.16 9.13 -4.47
C THR A 169 18.70 9.54 -5.82
N LEU A 170 19.27 10.74 -5.88
CA LEU A 170 20.18 11.13 -6.94
C LEU A 170 21.59 11.33 -6.37
N ASP A 171 22.59 10.99 -7.15
CA ASP A 171 23.98 11.29 -6.83
C ASP A 171 24.31 12.73 -7.15
N LEU A 172 25.19 13.32 -6.35
CA LEU A 172 25.71 14.67 -6.64
C LEU A 172 26.53 14.71 -7.93
N ASP A 173 27.17 13.61 -8.31
CA ASP A 173 27.89 13.43 -9.58
C ASP A 173 26.94 13.20 -10.78
N ARG A 174 25.63 13.04 -10.53
CA ARG A 174 24.58 12.92 -11.54
C ARG A 174 23.81 14.22 -11.77
N ARG A 175 24.31 15.33 -11.24
CA ARG A 175 23.75 16.66 -11.53
C ARG A 175 23.92 17.00 -13.01
N PRO A 176 23.05 17.88 -13.54
CA PRO A 176 23.17 18.35 -14.91
C PRO A 176 24.59 18.84 -15.22
N VAL A 177 25.10 18.44 -16.37
CA VAL A 177 26.42 18.86 -16.83
C VAL A 177 26.42 20.35 -17.15
N ALA A 178 27.51 21.03 -16.80
CA ALA A 178 27.73 22.40 -17.25
C ALA A 178 27.89 22.45 -18.78
N HIS A 179 27.49 23.55 -19.40
CA HIS A 179 27.61 23.75 -20.87
C HIS A 179 26.95 22.62 -21.70
N ARG A 180 25.72 22.26 -21.33
CA ARG A 180 24.95 21.13 -21.88
C ARG A 180 25.00 21.05 -23.40
N GLU A 181 24.86 22.16 -24.13
CA GLU A 181 24.87 22.16 -25.60
C GLU A 181 26.22 21.72 -26.16
N SER A 182 27.32 22.21 -25.61
CA SER A 182 28.67 21.80 -26.04
C SER A 182 28.92 20.30 -25.78
N VAL A 183 28.49 19.81 -24.63
CA VAL A 183 28.57 18.39 -24.27
C VAL A 183 27.70 17.56 -25.23
N ARG A 184 26.48 18.02 -25.50
CA ARG A 184 25.55 17.36 -26.42
C ARG A 184 26.18 17.18 -27.81
N HIS A 185 26.74 18.24 -28.39
CA HIS A 185 27.42 18.14 -29.69
C HIS A 185 28.56 17.12 -29.66
N LYS A 186 29.47 17.24 -28.71
CA LYS A 186 30.62 16.35 -28.54
C LYS A 186 30.25 14.88 -28.45
N ILE A 187 29.23 14.56 -27.61
CA ILE A 187 28.81 13.18 -27.42
C ILE A 187 28.13 12.65 -28.67
N ARG A 188 27.28 13.45 -29.32
CA ARG A 188 26.62 13.03 -30.59
C ARG A 188 27.63 12.77 -31.69
N ASP A 189 28.64 13.60 -31.82
CA ASP A 189 29.75 13.38 -32.77
C ASP A 189 30.49 12.06 -32.46
N THR A 190 30.78 11.80 -31.18
CA THR A 190 31.44 10.55 -30.77
C THR A 190 30.57 9.31 -31.06
N LEU A 191 29.25 9.43 -30.99
CA LEU A 191 28.29 8.36 -31.28
C LEU A 191 27.96 8.25 -32.78
N GLY A 192 28.45 9.18 -33.64
CA GLY A 192 28.09 9.24 -35.03
C GLY A 192 26.64 9.59 -35.32
N VAL A 193 26.00 10.36 -34.41
CA VAL A 193 24.59 10.77 -34.50
C VAL A 193 24.51 12.18 -35.08
N SER A 194 23.80 12.36 -36.17
CA SER A 194 23.59 13.67 -36.79
C SER A 194 22.88 14.65 -35.85
N PRO A 195 23.17 15.96 -35.92
CA PRO A 195 22.42 16.97 -35.18
C PRO A 195 20.91 16.91 -35.43
N SER A 196 20.48 16.53 -36.62
CA SER A 196 19.06 16.42 -37.00
C SER A 196 18.39 15.10 -36.60
N ASP A 197 19.16 14.06 -36.23
CA ASP A 197 18.60 12.78 -35.84
C ASP A 197 18.03 12.83 -34.41
N ALA A 198 16.97 12.10 -34.15
CA ALA A 198 16.48 11.89 -32.81
C ALA A 198 17.32 10.79 -32.12
N LEU A 199 17.91 11.11 -30.97
CA LEU A 199 18.69 10.17 -30.14
C LEU A 199 17.87 9.62 -28.99
N LEU A 200 17.42 8.38 -29.12
CA LEU A 200 16.82 7.62 -28.05
C LEU A 200 17.90 6.98 -27.19
N LEU A 201 17.74 7.03 -25.89
CA LEU A 201 18.62 6.34 -24.94
C LEU A 201 17.86 5.22 -24.23
N PHE A 202 18.52 4.07 -24.12
CA PHE A 202 18.13 2.98 -23.23
C PHE A 202 19.29 2.71 -22.28
N VAL A 203 19.10 2.93 -20.96
CA VAL A 203 20.19 2.90 -19.99
C VAL A 203 19.92 1.90 -18.88
N GLY A 204 20.88 1.03 -18.62
CA GLY A 204 20.92 0.11 -17.48
C GLY A 204 21.16 -1.34 -17.89
N SER A 205 21.80 -2.09 -17.00
CA SER A 205 21.99 -3.55 -17.12
C SER A 205 20.69 -4.30 -16.81
N GLY A 206 20.60 -5.57 -17.24
CA GLY A 206 19.35 -6.34 -17.12
C GLY A 206 18.37 -6.02 -18.25
N PHE A 207 18.83 -6.07 -19.50
CA PHE A 207 18.08 -5.70 -20.71
C PHE A 207 16.70 -6.33 -20.79
N LYS A 208 16.58 -7.61 -20.38
CA LYS A 208 15.30 -8.32 -20.35
C LYS A 208 14.30 -7.68 -19.38
N THR A 209 14.70 -7.41 -18.15
CA THR A 209 13.80 -6.86 -17.12
C THR A 209 13.43 -5.40 -17.40
N LYS A 210 14.32 -4.67 -18.06
CA LYS A 210 14.11 -3.27 -18.46
C LYS A 210 13.38 -3.10 -19.80
N GLY A 211 13.08 -4.20 -20.51
CA GLY A 211 12.23 -4.20 -21.70
C GLY A 211 12.92 -3.69 -22.97
N LEU A 212 14.20 -4.01 -23.17
CA LEU A 212 14.89 -3.62 -24.41
C LEU A 212 14.23 -4.20 -25.68
N ASP A 213 13.65 -5.40 -25.58
CA ASP A 213 12.85 -6.00 -26.65
C ASP A 213 11.64 -5.14 -27.02
N ARG A 214 10.92 -4.59 -26.05
CA ARG A 214 9.80 -3.67 -26.25
C ARG A 214 10.24 -2.36 -26.93
N ALA A 215 11.39 -1.82 -26.51
CA ALA A 215 11.95 -0.61 -27.12
C ALA A 215 12.37 -0.85 -28.59
N LEU A 216 12.94 -2.03 -28.90
CA LEU A 216 13.29 -2.40 -30.26
C LEU A 216 12.06 -2.60 -31.15
N ILE A 217 10.98 -3.19 -30.62
CA ILE A 217 9.72 -3.34 -31.35
C ILE A 217 9.13 -1.96 -31.65
N ALA A 218 9.08 -1.08 -30.65
CA ALA A 218 8.56 0.27 -30.84
C ALA A 218 9.39 1.09 -31.87
N LEU A 219 10.70 0.93 -31.84
CA LEU A 219 11.58 1.54 -32.86
C LEU A 219 11.25 1.05 -34.29
N ALA A 220 10.96 -0.26 -34.41
CA ALA A 220 10.61 -0.86 -35.71
C ALA A 220 9.23 -0.45 -36.24
N HIS A 221 8.32 -0.07 -35.33
CA HIS A 221 6.97 0.38 -35.70
C HIS A 221 6.88 1.89 -35.92
N LEU A 222 7.99 2.64 -35.83
CA LEU A 222 7.97 4.07 -36.17
C LEU A 222 7.59 4.28 -37.63
N PRO A 223 6.83 5.34 -37.94
CA PRO A 223 6.62 5.79 -39.33
C PRO A 223 7.95 5.97 -40.05
N GLU A 224 8.02 5.64 -41.34
CA GLU A 224 9.26 5.65 -42.13
C GLU A 224 10.03 6.98 -42.05
N SER A 225 9.29 8.10 -42.03
CA SER A 225 9.88 9.44 -41.91
C SER A 225 10.62 9.65 -40.58
N LEU A 226 10.14 9.05 -39.47
CA LEU A 226 10.82 9.09 -38.19
C LEU A 226 11.91 8.03 -38.07
N ALA A 227 11.64 6.82 -38.56
CA ALA A 227 12.57 5.70 -38.49
C ALA A 227 13.95 6.03 -39.11
N ARG A 228 13.97 6.72 -40.26
CA ARG A 228 15.22 7.09 -40.94
C ARG A 228 16.13 8.01 -40.14
N THR A 229 15.56 8.87 -39.29
CA THR A 229 16.27 9.88 -38.50
C THR A 229 16.29 9.59 -37.01
N THR A 230 15.93 8.37 -36.61
CA THR A 230 15.94 7.97 -35.18
C THR A 230 17.06 6.95 -34.93
N ARG A 231 17.86 7.18 -33.89
CA ARG A 231 18.92 6.29 -33.42
C ARG A 231 18.62 5.87 -31.96
N LEU A 232 18.85 4.61 -31.65
CA LEU A 232 18.75 4.07 -30.29
C LEU A 232 20.13 3.66 -29.79
N VAL A 233 20.61 4.32 -28.73
CA VAL A 233 21.85 3.95 -28.05
C VAL A 233 21.52 3.18 -26.79
N VAL A 234 22.03 1.96 -26.72
CA VAL A 234 21.84 1.03 -25.60
C VAL A 234 23.09 1.02 -24.71
N ILE A 235 22.93 1.43 -23.47
CA ILE A 235 24.02 1.61 -22.49
C ILE A 235 23.80 0.65 -21.32
N GLY A 236 24.71 -0.28 -21.09
CA GLY A 236 24.63 -1.25 -19.98
C GLY A 236 25.53 -2.46 -20.18
N GLN A 237 25.78 -3.18 -19.08
CA GLN A 237 26.58 -4.40 -19.07
C GLN A 237 25.67 -5.63 -19.06
N ASP A 238 25.27 -6.10 -20.23
CA ASP A 238 24.49 -7.31 -20.43
C ASP A 238 24.81 -7.91 -21.82
N GLN A 239 24.30 -9.13 -22.09
CA GLN A 239 24.50 -9.79 -23.37
C GLN A 239 23.73 -9.08 -24.48
N ALA A 240 24.45 -8.40 -25.39
CA ALA A 240 23.85 -7.70 -26.53
C ALA A 240 23.37 -8.66 -27.65
N SER A 241 23.99 -9.87 -27.77
CA SER A 241 23.75 -10.77 -28.92
C SER A 241 22.29 -11.17 -29.15
N PRO A 242 21.46 -11.46 -28.15
CA PRO A 242 20.03 -11.77 -28.35
C PRO A 242 19.26 -10.58 -28.96
N TYR A 243 19.60 -9.37 -28.55
CA TYR A 243 18.91 -8.14 -28.94
C TYR A 243 19.40 -7.63 -30.30
N LEU A 244 20.67 -7.85 -30.64
CA LEU A 244 21.19 -7.63 -32.00
C LEU A 244 20.48 -8.52 -33.02
N ARG A 245 20.29 -9.81 -32.72
CA ARG A 245 19.49 -10.71 -33.57
C ARG A 245 18.02 -10.26 -33.69
N LEU A 246 17.44 -9.76 -32.60
CA LEU A 246 16.09 -9.22 -32.61
C LEU A 246 16.03 -7.96 -33.51
N ALA A 247 16.97 -7.01 -33.35
CA ALA A 247 17.06 -5.81 -34.18
C ALA A 247 17.21 -6.14 -35.66
N GLN A 248 18.05 -7.14 -36.00
CA GLN A 248 18.18 -7.65 -37.38
C GLN A 248 16.85 -8.20 -37.91
N LYS A 249 16.15 -9.03 -37.10
CA LYS A 249 14.84 -9.59 -37.47
C LYS A 249 13.80 -8.51 -37.72
N LEU A 250 13.84 -7.43 -36.93
CA LEU A 250 12.93 -6.29 -37.02
C LEU A 250 13.33 -5.27 -38.10
N GLY A 251 14.50 -5.42 -38.74
CA GLY A 251 14.99 -4.51 -39.77
C GLY A 251 15.55 -3.18 -39.24
N VAL A 252 15.87 -3.08 -37.96
CA VAL A 252 16.33 -1.83 -37.31
C VAL A 252 17.77 -1.92 -36.78
N ALA A 253 18.56 -2.90 -37.25
CA ALA A 253 19.90 -3.13 -36.72
C ALA A 253 20.84 -1.93 -36.92
N GLU A 254 20.73 -1.20 -38.06
CA GLU A 254 21.55 -0.02 -38.36
C GLU A 254 21.22 1.20 -37.50
N GLN A 255 20.04 1.22 -36.90
CA GLN A 255 19.57 2.30 -36.01
C GLN A 255 19.97 2.07 -34.54
N VAL A 256 20.48 0.88 -34.20
CA VAL A 256 20.74 0.47 -32.81
C VAL A 256 22.23 0.32 -32.56
N GLN A 257 22.74 1.06 -31.58
CA GLN A 257 24.14 1.00 -31.18
C GLN A 257 24.27 0.56 -29.72
N PHE A 258 25.03 -0.53 -29.45
CA PHE A 258 25.38 -0.99 -28.14
C PHE A 258 26.76 -0.45 -27.73
N VAL A 259 26.83 0.37 -26.69
CA VAL A 259 28.08 1.02 -26.26
C VAL A 259 28.66 0.43 -24.95
N GLY A 260 28.04 -0.66 -24.45
CA GLY A 260 28.48 -1.30 -23.21
C GLY A 260 28.21 -0.45 -21.97
N GLY A 261 28.89 -0.79 -20.87
CA GLY A 261 28.83 0.01 -19.62
C GLY A 261 29.66 1.28 -19.77
N ARG A 262 29.10 2.41 -19.32
CA ARG A 262 29.71 3.74 -19.41
C ARG A 262 29.74 4.39 -18.03
N THR A 263 30.72 5.28 -17.81
CA THR A 263 30.85 6.11 -16.59
C THR A 263 30.37 7.54 -16.81
N ASP A 264 30.34 8.01 -18.08
CA ASP A 264 29.89 9.33 -18.52
C ASP A 264 28.37 9.38 -18.79
N ILE A 265 27.58 8.79 -17.87
CA ILE A 265 26.11 8.78 -18.00
C ILE A 265 25.51 10.20 -18.03
N PRO A 266 25.92 11.16 -17.20
CA PRO A 266 25.39 12.53 -17.24
C PRO A 266 25.55 13.19 -18.62
N GLU A 267 26.69 12.99 -19.26
CA GLU A 267 27.00 13.51 -20.59
C GLU A 267 26.13 12.85 -21.67
N LEU A 268 25.95 11.52 -21.57
CA LEU A 268 25.08 10.77 -22.48
C LEU A 268 23.61 11.20 -22.31
N LEU A 269 23.12 11.40 -21.09
CA LEU A 269 21.77 11.90 -20.85
C LEU A 269 21.58 13.31 -21.41
N ALA A 270 22.58 14.18 -21.31
CA ALA A 270 22.55 15.52 -21.90
C ALA A 270 22.50 15.49 -23.45
N ALA A 271 23.02 14.44 -24.05
CA ALA A 271 23.05 14.27 -25.52
C ALA A 271 21.75 13.71 -26.10
N GLY A 272 20.95 13.00 -25.30
CA GLY A 272 19.71 12.35 -25.72
C GLY A 272 18.54 13.31 -25.99
N ASP A 273 17.53 12.82 -26.71
CA ASP A 273 16.26 13.49 -26.94
C ASP A 273 15.11 12.87 -26.17
N LEU A 274 15.20 11.55 -25.86
CA LEU A 274 14.22 10.80 -25.08
C LEU A 274 14.87 9.58 -24.43
N LEU A 275 14.63 9.36 -23.14
CA LEU A 275 14.91 8.09 -22.48
C LEU A 275 13.71 7.15 -22.66
N VAL A 276 13.94 5.95 -23.20
CA VAL A 276 12.92 4.91 -23.39
C VAL A 276 13.18 3.77 -22.41
N HIS A 277 12.25 3.56 -21.45
CA HIS A 277 12.42 2.60 -20.36
C HIS A 277 11.16 1.76 -20.10
N PRO A 278 10.76 0.87 -21.06
CA PRO A 278 9.51 0.11 -21.01
C PRO A 278 9.66 -1.18 -20.17
N ALA A 279 10.09 -1.03 -18.92
CA ALA A 279 10.45 -2.14 -18.05
C ALA A 279 9.29 -3.13 -17.83
N TYR A 280 9.64 -4.41 -17.69
CA TYR A 280 8.74 -5.43 -17.16
C TYR A 280 8.65 -5.35 -15.62
N MET A 281 9.77 -4.98 -15.00
CA MET A 281 9.87 -4.89 -13.54
C MET A 281 11.07 -3.99 -13.17
N GLU A 282 10.84 -2.97 -12.35
CA GLU A 282 11.86 -2.08 -11.85
C GLU A 282 11.47 -1.58 -10.44
N ASN A 283 12.36 -1.76 -9.43
CA ASN A 283 12.03 -1.39 -8.06
C ASN A 283 11.99 0.13 -7.88
N THR A 284 13.05 0.79 -8.26
CA THR A 284 13.16 2.26 -8.20
C THR A 284 13.21 2.86 -9.59
N GLY A 285 14.21 2.51 -10.39
CA GLY A 285 14.46 3.14 -11.69
C GLY A 285 15.16 4.48 -11.52
N THR A 286 16.28 4.52 -10.81
CA THR A 286 17.05 5.75 -10.54
C THR A 286 17.41 6.49 -11.83
N ILE A 287 17.63 5.75 -12.92
CA ILE A 287 17.90 6.35 -14.25
C ILE A 287 16.79 7.29 -14.74
N LEU A 288 15.53 7.06 -14.33
CA LEU A 288 14.42 7.95 -14.69
C LEU A 288 14.61 9.33 -14.06
N LEU A 289 15.04 9.37 -12.80
CA LEU A 289 15.34 10.61 -12.10
C LEU A 289 16.61 11.28 -12.63
N GLU A 290 17.65 10.48 -12.94
CA GLU A 290 18.88 10.97 -13.57
C GLU A 290 18.56 11.64 -14.91
N ALA A 291 17.69 11.05 -15.73
CA ALA A 291 17.24 11.60 -16.99
C ALA A 291 16.44 12.89 -16.82
N ILE A 292 15.43 12.87 -15.93
CA ILE A 292 14.63 14.06 -15.61
C ILE A 292 15.55 15.20 -15.16
N ALA A 293 16.44 14.93 -14.21
CA ALA A 293 17.38 15.94 -13.70
C ALA A 293 18.34 16.47 -14.74
N ALA A 294 18.73 15.64 -15.73
CA ALA A 294 19.54 16.08 -16.88
C ALA A 294 18.74 16.84 -17.94
N GLY A 295 17.44 17.04 -17.75
CA GLY A 295 16.53 17.63 -18.71
C GLY A 295 16.25 16.74 -19.92
N LEU A 296 16.39 15.42 -19.77
CA LEU A 296 16.03 14.44 -20.80
C LEU A 296 14.60 13.94 -20.53
N PRO A 297 13.63 14.17 -21.43
CA PRO A 297 12.29 13.60 -21.32
C PRO A 297 12.30 12.08 -21.21
N VAL A 298 11.30 11.52 -20.53
CA VAL A 298 11.25 10.09 -20.21
C VAL A 298 9.96 9.46 -20.70
N LEU A 299 10.06 8.32 -21.40
CA LEU A 299 8.95 7.42 -21.71
C LEU A 299 9.18 6.10 -20.98
N ALA A 300 8.38 5.82 -19.96
CA ALA A 300 8.56 4.66 -19.09
C ALA A 300 7.24 3.99 -18.71
N THR A 301 7.30 2.74 -18.23
CA THR A 301 6.15 2.03 -17.69
C THR A 301 5.93 2.37 -16.20
N ASP A 302 4.68 2.32 -15.74
CA ASP A 302 4.26 2.55 -14.35
C ASP A 302 4.78 1.49 -13.36
N VAL A 303 5.38 0.39 -13.87
CA VAL A 303 5.99 -0.64 -13.03
C VAL A 303 7.27 -0.16 -12.33
N CYS A 304 7.88 0.93 -12.81
CA CYS A 304 9.04 1.55 -12.20
C CYS A 304 8.64 2.31 -10.93
N GLY A 305 9.35 2.09 -9.82
CA GLY A 305 9.02 2.73 -8.53
C GLY A 305 9.05 4.26 -8.58
N TYR A 306 9.92 4.83 -9.42
CA TYR A 306 10.04 6.28 -9.60
C TYR A 306 9.28 6.84 -10.81
N ALA A 307 8.43 6.04 -11.46
CA ALA A 307 7.62 6.53 -12.60
C ALA A 307 6.72 7.71 -12.22
N ALA A 308 6.22 7.76 -10.97
CA ALA A 308 5.41 8.87 -10.49
C ALA A 308 6.13 10.24 -10.58
N HIS A 309 7.46 10.26 -10.50
CA HIS A 309 8.24 11.49 -10.60
C HIS A 309 8.22 12.09 -12.01
N ILE A 310 8.02 11.27 -13.07
CA ILE A 310 7.85 11.75 -14.44
C ILE A 310 6.61 12.63 -14.53
N ALA A 311 5.48 12.15 -13.99
CA ALA A 311 4.23 12.89 -13.97
C ALA A 311 4.28 14.11 -13.03
N MET A 312 4.91 13.98 -11.85
CA MET A 312 5.09 15.09 -10.90
C MET A 312 5.95 16.22 -11.47
N ALA A 313 6.96 15.86 -12.26
CA ALA A 313 7.83 16.81 -12.93
C ALA A 313 7.23 17.35 -14.24
N ASP A 314 6.17 16.76 -14.78
CA ASP A 314 5.69 16.96 -16.15
C ASP A 314 6.87 16.92 -17.15
N ALA A 315 7.62 15.80 -17.11
CA ALA A 315 8.88 15.65 -17.86
C ALA A 315 8.87 14.40 -18.76
N GLY A 316 7.72 14.01 -19.29
CA GLY A 316 7.56 12.88 -20.19
C GLY A 316 6.24 12.14 -20.01
N GLN A 317 6.22 10.85 -20.40
CA GLN A 317 5.03 10.01 -20.41
C GLN A 317 5.21 8.72 -19.61
N VAL A 318 4.13 8.27 -18.94
CA VAL A 318 4.09 7.02 -18.19
C VAL A 318 3.03 6.11 -18.76
N LEU A 319 3.44 4.94 -19.23
CA LEU A 319 2.56 3.90 -19.76
C LEU A 319 1.89 3.13 -18.60
N PRO A 320 0.57 3.01 -18.58
CA PRO A 320 -0.15 2.33 -17.49
C PRO A 320 -0.02 0.79 -17.58
N SER A 321 -0.28 0.11 -16.46
CA SER A 321 -0.45 -1.35 -16.43
C SER A 321 -1.94 -1.72 -16.65
N PRO A 322 -2.25 -2.81 -17.39
CA PRO A 322 -1.32 -3.74 -18.02
C PRO A 322 -0.59 -3.11 -19.23
N PHE A 323 0.65 -3.52 -19.46
CA PHE A 323 1.45 -3.00 -20.58
C PHE A 323 0.80 -3.36 -21.92
N ASP A 324 0.77 -2.39 -22.83
CA ASP A 324 0.33 -2.52 -24.21
C ASP A 324 1.45 -2.03 -25.15
N GLN A 325 1.85 -2.86 -26.13
CA GLN A 325 2.90 -2.52 -27.09
C GLN A 325 2.42 -1.44 -28.06
N ASP A 326 1.18 -1.52 -28.52
CA ASP A 326 0.62 -0.54 -29.48
C ASP A 326 0.57 0.85 -28.84
N GLN A 327 0.32 0.92 -27.53
CA GLN A 327 0.38 2.18 -26.78
C GLN A 327 1.81 2.70 -26.68
N LEU A 328 2.81 1.84 -26.43
CA LEU A 328 4.22 2.26 -26.42
C LEU A 328 4.64 2.80 -27.80
N ASP A 329 4.24 2.12 -28.87
CA ASP A 329 4.56 2.51 -30.25
C ASP A 329 3.97 3.88 -30.58
N PHE A 330 2.70 4.10 -30.23
CA PHE A 330 2.02 5.40 -30.39
C PHE A 330 2.69 6.51 -29.57
N GLU A 331 2.94 6.27 -28.27
CA GLU A 331 3.55 7.28 -27.39
C GLU A 331 4.99 7.61 -27.78
N LEU A 332 5.76 6.63 -28.30
CA LEU A 332 7.10 6.89 -28.83
C LEU A 332 7.05 7.80 -30.05
N ALA A 333 6.20 7.50 -31.02
CA ALA A 333 6.03 8.34 -32.19
C ALA A 333 5.52 9.74 -31.83
N SER A 334 4.56 9.82 -30.95
CA SER A 334 4.00 11.08 -30.44
C SER A 334 5.07 11.91 -29.71
N ALA A 335 5.88 11.29 -28.84
CA ALA A 335 6.95 11.97 -28.11
C ALA A 335 8.07 12.51 -29.06
N LEU A 336 8.27 11.88 -30.22
CA LEU A 336 9.23 12.34 -31.21
C LEU A 336 8.71 13.52 -32.06
N LEU A 337 7.38 13.64 -32.21
CA LEU A 337 6.74 14.68 -33.02
C LEU A 337 6.32 15.91 -32.20
N THR A 338 6.11 15.75 -30.89
CA THR A 338 5.58 16.83 -30.06
C THR A 338 6.55 18.00 -29.88
N GLU A 339 6.00 19.21 -29.83
CA GLU A 339 6.72 20.42 -29.41
C GLU A 339 6.95 20.48 -27.89
N ASP A 340 6.22 19.68 -27.11
CA ASP A 340 6.31 19.63 -25.64
C ASP A 340 7.67 19.17 -25.11
N ARG A 341 8.52 18.52 -25.90
CA ARG A 341 9.83 18.05 -25.44
C ARG A 341 10.70 19.15 -24.84
N GLN A 342 10.63 20.37 -25.36
CA GLN A 342 11.37 21.50 -24.78
C GLN A 342 10.80 21.87 -23.40
N ARG A 343 9.48 21.89 -23.26
CA ARG A 343 8.80 22.10 -21.98
C ARG A 343 9.14 20.99 -20.98
N TRP A 344 9.06 19.73 -21.38
CA TRP A 344 9.44 18.61 -20.55
C TRP A 344 10.90 18.67 -20.09
N SER A 345 11.80 19.06 -20.97
CA SER A 345 13.22 19.25 -20.64
C SER A 345 13.42 20.33 -19.58
N GLN A 346 12.79 21.49 -19.75
CA GLN A 346 12.90 22.60 -18.79
C GLN A 346 12.27 22.26 -17.44
N ASN A 347 11.12 21.61 -17.45
CA ASN A 347 10.45 21.11 -16.24
C ASN A 347 11.34 20.10 -15.51
N GLY A 348 11.95 19.17 -16.25
CA GLY A 348 12.89 18.19 -15.71
C GLY A 348 14.09 18.84 -15.01
N LEU A 349 14.73 19.83 -15.63
CA LEU A 349 15.84 20.58 -15.03
C LEU A 349 15.39 21.29 -13.74
N THR A 350 14.22 21.90 -13.74
CA THR A 350 13.65 22.57 -12.57
C THR A 350 13.38 21.57 -11.45
N TYR A 351 12.83 20.42 -11.79
CA TYR A 351 12.57 19.33 -10.83
C TYR A 351 13.87 18.77 -10.26
N GLY A 352 14.88 18.52 -11.09
CA GLY A 352 16.19 18.01 -10.72
C GLY A 352 17.01 18.93 -9.80
N ALA A 353 16.69 20.23 -9.80
CA ALA A 353 17.31 21.20 -8.89
C ALA A 353 16.80 21.10 -7.43
N GLN A 354 15.75 20.34 -7.16
CA GLN A 354 15.18 20.20 -5.82
C GLN A 354 16.14 19.45 -4.89
N THR A 355 16.49 20.06 -3.76
CA THR A 355 17.39 19.48 -2.76
C THR A 355 16.87 18.18 -2.14
N SER A 356 15.56 17.98 -2.10
CA SER A 356 14.93 16.76 -1.57
C SER A 356 15.32 15.49 -2.30
N LEU A 357 15.70 15.59 -3.58
CA LEU A 357 16.14 14.45 -4.40
C LEU A 357 17.52 13.90 -4.01
N TYR A 358 18.28 14.64 -3.19
CA TYR A 358 19.66 14.30 -2.79
C TYR A 358 19.77 13.97 -1.30
N GLN A 359 18.65 13.87 -0.57
CA GLN A 359 18.64 13.77 0.90
C GLN A 359 18.45 12.33 1.42
N MET A 360 18.36 11.32 0.56
CA MET A 360 18.10 9.95 1.01
C MET A 360 19.08 9.45 2.08
N PRO A 361 20.39 9.61 1.97
CA PRO A 361 21.33 9.13 2.99
C PRO A 361 21.07 9.78 4.36
N LYS A 362 20.84 11.11 4.37
CA LYS A 362 20.46 11.86 5.55
C LYS A 362 19.16 11.35 6.17
N SER A 363 18.12 11.20 5.34
CA SER A 363 16.81 10.69 5.80
C SER A 363 16.90 9.26 6.33
N ALA A 364 17.77 8.42 5.75
CA ALA A 364 18.02 7.06 6.24
C ALA A 364 18.70 7.08 7.60
N ALA A 365 19.71 7.92 7.79
CA ALA A 365 20.39 8.09 9.07
C ALA A 365 19.44 8.66 10.13
N ASP A 366 18.63 9.69 9.81
CA ASP A 366 17.61 10.26 10.70
C ASP A 366 16.61 9.19 11.17
N ALA A 367 16.17 8.32 10.24
CA ALA A 367 15.28 7.22 10.56
C ALA A 367 15.94 6.18 11.47
N ILE A 368 17.21 5.81 11.21
CA ILE A 368 17.98 4.87 12.06
C ILE A 368 18.11 5.45 13.47
N GLU A 369 18.48 6.72 13.61
CA GLU A 369 18.61 7.42 14.90
C GLU A 369 17.28 7.43 15.66
N THR A 370 16.19 7.75 14.97
CA THR A 370 14.83 7.76 15.55
C THR A 370 14.43 6.36 16.05
N ILE A 371 14.71 5.31 15.27
CA ILE A 371 14.41 3.91 15.62
C ILE A 371 15.22 3.48 16.86
N VAL A 372 16.51 3.84 16.92
CA VAL A 372 17.37 3.55 18.08
C VAL A 372 16.88 4.31 19.32
N GLY A 373 16.57 5.60 19.19
CA GLY A 373 16.04 6.40 20.30
C GLY A 373 14.73 5.84 20.85
N GLN A 374 13.81 5.39 20.00
CA GLN A 374 12.58 4.70 20.40
C GLN A 374 12.86 3.35 21.09
N LYS A 375 13.86 2.61 20.63
CA LYS A 375 14.29 1.34 21.22
C LYS A 375 14.88 1.55 22.61
N ASP A 376 15.65 2.62 22.83
CA ASP A 376 16.22 2.97 24.14
C ASP A 376 15.17 3.45 25.12
N LEU A 377 14.22 4.26 24.68
CA LEU A 377 13.02 4.60 25.47
C LEU A 377 12.23 3.36 25.87
N SER A 378 12.12 2.39 24.98
CA SER A 378 11.46 1.10 25.28
C SER A 378 12.27 0.20 26.22
N ARG A 379 13.60 0.35 26.25
CA ARG A 379 14.51 -0.36 27.19
C ARG A 379 14.55 0.27 28.58
N GLN A 380 14.35 1.59 28.69
CA GLN A 380 14.24 2.30 29.95
C GLN A 380 12.88 2.12 30.63
N THR A 381 11.86 1.73 29.88
CA THR A 381 10.61 1.24 30.44
C THR A 381 10.86 -0.19 30.92
N PRO A 382 10.68 -0.52 32.23
CA PRO A 382 10.93 -1.87 32.72
C PRO A 382 10.15 -2.86 31.86
N ALA A 383 10.81 -3.96 31.48
CA ALA A 383 10.20 -5.03 30.70
C ALA A 383 8.87 -5.39 31.32
N ARG A 384 7.76 -5.07 30.65
CA ARG A 384 6.43 -5.42 31.14
C ARG A 384 6.37 -6.93 31.28
N PRO A 385 6.01 -7.44 32.43
CA PRO A 385 5.77 -8.87 32.56
C PRO A 385 4.70 -9.24 31.54
N SER A 386 4.85 -10.39 30.88
CA SER A 386 3.96 -10.92 29.84
C SER A 386 2.51 -11.13 30.24
N THR A 387 2.12 -10.66 31.42
CA THR A 387 0.83 -10.84 32.08
C THR A 387 0.02 -9.55 32.29
N SER A 388 0.59 -8.36 31.99
CA SER A 388 -0.16 -7.10 32.15
C SER A 388 -1.06 -6.83 30.97
N PRO A 389 -2.32 -6.36 31.20
CA PRO A 389 -3.22 -5.92 30.12
C PRO A 389 -2.60 -4.78 29.33
N TRP A 390 -2.72 -4.84 28.01
CA TRP A 390 -2.35 -3.71 27.14
C TRP A 390 -3.53 -2.76 27.00
N VAL A 391 -3.28 -1.44 27.17
CA VAL A 391 -4.29 -0.38 27.12
C VAL A 391 -3.77 0.77 26.26
N PHE A 392 -4.60 1.21 25.32
CA PHE A 392 -4.47 2.47 24.61
C PHE A 392 -5.65 3.37 24.97
N LEU A 393 -5.40 4.60 25.36
CA LEU A 393 -6.39 5.64 25.58
C LEU A 393 -5.96 6.91 24.88
N ARG A 394 -6.91 7.60 24.27
CA ARG A 394 -6.72 8.96 23.78
C ARG A 394 -6.54 9.91 24.99
N LYS A 395 -5.81 11.01 24.82
CA LYS A 395 -5.43 11.94 25.91
C LYS A 395 -6.60 12.39 26.79
N ASP A 396 -7.76 12.62 26.20
CA ASP A 396 -8.97 13.03 26.90
C ASP A 396 -9.56 11.96 27.84
N LEU A 397 -9.12 10.71 27.67
CA LEU A 397 -9.57 9.54 28.47
C LEU A 397 -8.47 8.92 29.35
N GLU A 398 -7.24 9.46 29.37
CA GLU A 398 -6.14 8.91 30.19
C GLU A 398 -6.50 8.79 31.68
N SER A 399 -7.37 9.67 32.17
CA SER A 399 -7.86 9.67 33.57
C SER A 399 -8.85 8.55 33.89
N LEU A 400 -9.23 7.68 32.93
CA LEU A 400 -10.07 6.51 33.21
C LEU A 400 -9.34 5.40 33.99
N GLY A 401 -8.02 5.49 34.12
CA GLY A 401 -7.21 4.56 34.89
C GLY A 401 -6.74 3.34 34.10
N GLN A 402 -6.61 2.22 34.82
CA GLN A 402 -6.05 1.00 34.29
C GLN A 402 -7.12 0.10 33.66
N PHE A 403 -6.69 -1.00 33.03
CA PHE A 403 -7.57 -1.94 32.34
C PHE A 403 -8.78 -2.41 33.21
N GLY A 404 -8.54 -2.72 34.48
CA GLY A 404 -9.58 -3.17 35.41
C GLY A 404 -10.64 -2.10 35.68
N ASP A 405 -10.22 -0.86 35.87
CA ASP A 405 -11.09 0.29 36.10
C ASP A 405 -12.04 0.51 34.92
N ILE A 406 -11.49 0.43 33.69
CA ILE A 406 -12.26 0.60 32.45
C ILE A 406 -13.24 -0.57 32.25
N MET A 407 -12.81 -1.80 32.52
CA MET A 407 -13.68 -2.98 32.38
C MET A 407 -14.88 -2.94 33.33
N SER A 408 -14.75 -2.27 34.47
CA SER A 408 -15.80 -2.10 35.50
C SER A 408 -16.56 -0.78 35.40
N LEU A 409 -16.23 0.08 34.40
CA LEU A 409 -16.82 1.40 34.28
C LEU A 409 -18.34 1.34 34.19
N GLY A 410 -19.00 2.14 35.06
CA GLY A 410 -20.42 2.33 35.09
C GLY A 410 -20.92 3.26 33.98
N GLY A 411 -22.24 3.25 33.76
CA GLY A 411 -22.90 4.12 32.78
C GLY A 411 -24.25 3.56 32.38
N GLU A 412 -24.91 4.17 31.43
CA GLU A 412 -26.16 3.70 30.84
C GLU A 412 -25.93 2.40 30.07
N VAL A 413 -26.50 1.29 30.52
CA VAL A 413 -26.36 -0.01 29.88
C VAL A 413 -27.19 -0.03 28.60
N TYR A 414 -26.52 0.00 27.47
CA TYR A 414 -27.16 0.00 26.15
C TYR A 414 -27.47 -1.42 25.65
N ARG A 415 -26.57 -2.37 25.94
CA ARG A 415 -26.74 -3.78 25.58
C ARG A 415 -25.95 -4.66 26.55
N GLU A 416 -26.57 -5.74 26.99
CA GLU A 416 -25.91 -6.78 27.78
C GLU A 416 -26.22 -8.16 27.19
N ALA A 417 -25.18 -8.99 27.09
CA ALA A 417 -25.26 -10.37 26.62
C ALA A 417 -24.14 -11.17 27.30
N PRO A 418 -24.27 -12.50 27.43
CA PRO A 418 -23.22 -13.32 28.04
C PRO A 418 -21.85 -13.05 27.45
N GLY A 419 -20.90 -12.59 28.27
CA GLY A 419 -19.55 -12.25 27.87
C GLY A 419 -19.37 -10.92 27.14
N ARG A 420 -20.42 -10.09 26.97
CA ARG A 420 -20.36 -8.79 26.29
C ARG A 420 -21.29 -7.77 26.97
N ARG A 421 -20.78 -6.57 27.19
CA ARG A 421 -21.56 -5.44 27.72
C ARG A 421 -21.21 -4.19 26.89
N THR A 422 -22.22 -3.40 26.57
CA THR A 422 -22.06 -2.08 25.93
C THR A 422 -22.66 -1.03 26.85
N VAL A 423 -21.86 -0.06 27.23
CA VAL A 423 -22.23 1.02 28.15
C VAL A 423 -22.00 2.35 27.45
N ARG A 424 -22.92 3.27 27.60
CA ARG A 424 -22.78 4.68 27.24
C ARG A 424 -22.36 5.46 28.45
N PHE A 425 -21.32 6.25 28.34
CA PHE A 425 -20.85 7.14 29.41
C PHE A 425 -20.47 8.51 28.85
N GLU A 426 -20.44 9.51 29.72
CA GLU A 426 -20.07 10.88 29.37
C GLU A 426 -18.82 11.30 30.15
N ARG A 427 -17.91 11.97 29.48
CA ARG A 427 -16.71 12.57 30.08
C ARG A 427 -16.34 13.85 29.31
N ASN A 428 -15.99 14.90 30.05
CA ASN A 428 -15.61 16.20 29.47
C ASN A 428 -16.65 16.74 28.45
N ASN A 429 -17.93 16.59 28.74
CA ASN A 429 -19.03 17.00 27.87
C ASN A 429 -19.09 16.24 26.51
N GLN A 430 -18.38 15.11 26.41
CA GLN A 430 -18.40 14.23 25.23
C GLN A 430 -18.92 12.85 25.65
N ARG A 431 -19.67 12.21 24.74
CA ARG A 431 -20.29 10.91 24.97
C ARG A 431 -19.54 9.81 24.23
N TYR A 432 -19.43 8.68 24.91
CA TYR A 432 -18.68 7.53 24.45
C TYR A 432 -19.48 6.24 24.62
N PHE A 433 -19.17 5.26 23.76
CA PHE A 433 -19.59 3.89 23.95
C PHE A 433 -18.40 3.01 24.36
N LEU A 434 -18.51 2.34 25.48
CA LEU A 434 -17.59 1.32 25.94
C LEU A 434 -18.19 -0.05 25.67
N LYS A 435 -17.51 -0.87 24.85
CA LYS A 435 -17.86 -2.28 24.64
C LYS A 435 -16.83 -3.15 25.33
N THR A 436 -17.26 -3.96 26.32
CA THR A 436 -16.40 -4.89 27.04
C THR A 436 -16.69 -6.34 26.63
N HIS A 437 -15.65 -7.14 26.61
CA HIS A 437 -15.69 -8.56 26.36
C HIS A 437 -14.99 -9.30 27.50
N THR A 438 -15.67 -10.24 28.16
CA THR A 438 -15.16 -10.99 29.32
C THR A 438 -14.77 -12.43 28.96
N GLY A 439 -14.71 -12.76 27.67
CA GLY A 439 -14.44 -14.09 27.13
C GLY A 439 -15.69 -14.82 26.70
N VAL A 440 -15.59 -15.68 25.70
CA VAL A 440 -16.73 -16.40 25.09
C VAL A 440 -16.85 -17.85 25.55
N GLY A 441 -15.89 -18.38 26.34
CA GLY A 441 -15.84 -19.77 26.80
C GLY A 441 -15.48 -20.76 25.67
N TRP A 442 -14.95 -21.93 26.04
CA TRP A 442 -14.55 -22.96 25.09
C TRP A 442 -15.74 -23.59 24.37
N GLN A 443 -16.89 -23.73 25.02
CA GLN A 443 -18.09 -24.31 24.40
C GLN A 443 -18.55 -23.50 23.18
N GLU A 444 -18.60 -22.19 23.30
CA GLU A 444 -18.99 -21.31 22.17
C GLU A 444 -17.94 -21.29 21.07
N ILE A 445 -16.65 -21.38 21.41
CA ILE A 445 -15.56 -21.52 20.42
C ILE A 445 -15.72 -22.81 19.64
N ILE A 446 -15.88 -23.96 20.31
CA ILE A 446 -16.02 -25.27 19.69
C ILE A 446 -17.27 -25.31 18.83
N LYS A 447 -18.40 -24.81 19.33
CA LYS A 447 -19.65 -24.68 18.60
C LYS A 447 -19.49 -23.86 17.32
N ASN A 448 -18.79 -22.71 17.37
CA ASN A 448 -18.55 -21.94 16.16
C ASN A 448 -17.65 -22.67 15.17
N LEU A 449 -16.62 -23.37 15.64
CA LEU A 449 -15.72 -24.15 14.81
C LEU A 449 -16.42 -25.36 14.16
N SER A 450 -17.34 -26.05 14.87
CA SER A 450 -18.14 -27.16 14.30
C SER A 450 -19.03 -26.70 13.15
N TYR A 451 -19.46 -25.44 13.17
CA TYR A 451 -20.17 -24.81 12.05
C TYR A 451 -19.23 -24.14 11.02
N LEU A 452 -17.92 -24.42 11.04
CA LEU A 452 -16.90 -23.78 10.19
C LEU A 452 -16.94 -22.23 10.25
N ARG A 453 -17.24 -21.70 11.45
CA ARG A 453 -17.29 -20.26 11.73
C ARG A 453 -16.14 -19.87 12.63
N LEU A 454 -15.42 -18.80 12.28
CA LEU A 454 -14.44 -18.22 13.20
C LEU A 454 -15.17 -17.48 14.32
N PRO A 455 -14.89 -17.81 15.59
CA PRO A 455 -15.50 -17.11 16.72
C PRO A 455 -14.97 -15.67 16.83
N VAL A 456 -15.79 -14.78 17.35
CA VAL A 456 -15.37 -13.42 17.70
C VAL A 456 -14.86 -13.45 19.14
N ILE A 457 -13.54 -13.37 19.31
CA ILE A 457 -12.85 -13.59 20.60
C ILE A 457 -12.65 -12.29 21.40
N GLY A 458 -13.00 -11.12 20.84
CA GLY A 458 -12.82 -9.84 21.54
C GLY A 458 -12.97 -8.64 20.59
N ALA A 459 -12.60 -7.46 21.07
CA ALA A 459 -12.75 -6.18 20.38
C ALA A 459 -11.74 -5.94 19.24
N MET A 460 -10.76 -6.82 19.04
CA MET A 460 -9.68 -6.66 18.07
C MET A 460 -10.18 -6.47 16.62
N ASN A 461 -11.22 -7.21 16.21
CA ASN A 461 -11.78 -7.08 14.86
C ASN A 461 -12.38 -5.68 14.63
N GLU A 462 -13.01 -5.10 15.65
CA GLU A 462 -13.61 -3.77 15.56
C GLU A 462 -12.52 -2.69 15.49
N TRP A 463 -11.45 -2.84 16.28
CA TRP A 463 -10.25 -2.00 16.21
C TRP A 463 -9.62 -2.00 14.80
N HIS A 464 -9.31 -3.17 14.27
CA HIS A 464 -8.71 -3.29 12.94
C HIS A 464 -9.66 -2.85 11.83
N GLY A 465 -10.96 -3.15 11.98
CA GLY A 465 -11.99 -2.75 11.03
C GLY A 465 -12.10 -1.23 10.91
N ALA A 466 -12.16 -0.51 12.02
CA ALA A 466 -12.28 0.95 12.03
C ALA A 466 -11.05 1.61 11.39
N HIS A 467 -9.83 1.21 11.78
CA HIS A 467 -8.62 1.74 11.15
C HIS A 467 -8.51 1.41 9.67
N HIS A 468 -9.01 0.24 9.24
CA HIS A 468 -9.03 -0.12 7.83
C HIS A 468 -9.98 0.76 7.02
N LEU A 469 -11.20 1.00 7.53
CA LEU A 469 -12.18 1.88 6.88
C LEU A 469 -11.70 3.32 6.82
N GLN A 470 -11.10 3.84 7.89
CA GLN A 470 -10.51 5.19 7.91
C GLN A 470 -9.42 5.35 6.84
N ARG A 471 -8.53 4.35 6.66
CA ARG A 471 -7.53 4.37 5.57
C ARG A 471 -8.14 4.33 4.18
N LEU A 472 -9.30 3.74 4.01
CA LEU A 472 -10.06 3.74 2.75
C LEU A 472 -10.84 5.05 2.54
N GLY A 473 -10.79 6.02 3.46
CA GLY A 473 -11.62 7.21 3.42
C GLY A 473 -13.11 6.89 3.52
N ILE A 474 -13.47 5.85 4.27
CA ILE A 474 -14.85 5.48 4.59
C ILE A 474 -15.12 5.91 6.03
N ASP A 475 -16.12 6.75 6.22
CA ASP A 475 -16.51 7.20 7.56
C ASP A 475 -16.96 6.02 8.42
N THR A 476 -16.48 6.00 9.66
CA THR A 476 -16.76 4.95 10.65
C THR A 476 -16.57 5.47 12.06
N LEU A 477 -16.68 4.59 13.04
CA LEU A 477 -16.46 4.90 14.45
C LEU A 477 -15.05 5.48 14.68
N SER A 478 -14.98 6.58 15.41
CA SER A 478 -13.73 7.12 15.95
C SER A 478 -13.37 6.37 17.23
N ILE A 479 -12.15 5.82 17.28
CA ILE A 479 -11.71 5.04 18.44
C ILE A 479 -11.01 5.96 19.43
N ALA A 480 -11.53 5.99 20.66
CA ALA A 480 -11.00 6.75 21.78
C ALA A 480 -10.19 5.89 22.76
N GLY A 481 -10.42 4.57 22.78
CA GLY A 481 -9.65 3.65 23.60
C GLY A 481 -9.78 2.20 23.16
N TYR A 482 -8.77 1.40 23.48
CA TYR A 482 -8.78 -0.04 23.28
C TYR A 482 -7.87 -0.72 24.30
N GLY A 483 -8.28 -1.88 24.80
CA GLY A 483 -7.45 -2.68 25.68
C GLY A 483 -7.71 -4.17 25.55
N THR A 484 -6.68 -4.97 25.84
CA THR A 484 -6.76 -6.43 25.86
C THR A 484 -5.87 -7.00 26.94
N ALA A 485 -6.40 -7.96 27.70
CA ALA A 485 -5.63 -8.72 28.68
C ALA A 485 -5.11 -10.02 28.07
N SER A 486 -3.94 -10.46 28.57
CA SER A 486 -3.36 -11.76 28.25
C SER A 486 -4.26 -12.88 28.78
N GLY A 487 -4.41 -13.97 28.02
CA GLY A 487 -5.22 -15.12 28.44
C GLY A 487 -5.51 -16.08 27.30
N SER A 488 -6.07 -17.25 27.64
CA SER A 488 -6.53 -18.19 26.63
C SER A 488 -7.63 -17.57 25.76
N PRO A 489 -7.81 -17.99 24.51
CA PRO A 489 -8.84 -17.46 23.63
C PRO A 489 -10.25 -17.44 24.24
N ALA A 490 -10.56 -18.41 25.10
CA ALA A 490 -11.85 -18.55 25.75
C ALA A 490 -12.09 -17.58 26.93
N ARG A 491 -11.00 -17.07 27.55
CA ARG A 491 -11.03 -16.18 28.72
C ARG A 491 -10.44 -14.80 28.43
N ARG A 492 -10.15 -14.50 27.17
CA ARG A 492 -9.56 -13.21 26.79
C ARG A 492 -10.52 -12.07 27.07
N GLN A 493 -10.08 -11.13 27.90
CA GLN A 493 -10.80 -9.91 28.17
C GLN A 493 -10.30 -8.78 27.25
N SER A 494 -11.21 -7.94 26.80
CA SER A 494 -10.87 -6.77 26.00
C SER A 494 -11.98 -5.73 26.05
N PHE A 495 -11.61 -4.48 25.78
CA PHE A 495 -12.57 -3.40 25.60
C PHE A 495 -12.22 -2.55 24.37
N ILE A 496 -13.21 -1.84 23.88
CA ILE A 496 -13.06 -0.76 22.92
C ILE A 496 -13.95 0.41 23.32
N ILE A 497 -13.40 1.62 23.29
CA ILE A 497 -14.12 2.87 23.50
C ILE A 497 -14.19 3.61 22.17
N THR A 498 -15.40 4.04 21.82
CA THR A 498 -15.65 4.81 20.59
C THR A 498 -16.42 6.08 20.91
N ASP A 499 -16.16 7.15 20.16
CA ASP A 499 -16.97 8.34 20.24
C ASP A 499 -18.42 8.04 19.82
N GLU A 500 -19.39 8.69 20.46
CA GLU A 500 -20.79 8.68 19.99
C GLU A 500 -20.89 9.53 18.73
N ILE A 501 -21.50 8.98 17.69
CA ILE A 501 -21.85 9.74 16.47
C ILE A 501 -23.19 10.45 16.78
N THR A 502 -23.11 11.72 17.12
CA THR A 502 -24.29 12.53 17.43
C THR A 502 -25.08 12.90 16.18
N ASP A 503 -26.37 13.23 16.35
CA ASP A 503 -27.26 13.66 15.27
C ASP A 503 -27.32 12.70 14.07
N ALA A 504 -27.13 11.42 14.34
CA ALA A 504 -27.15 10.35 13.36
C ALA A 504 -28.32 9.38 13.60
N GLN A 505 -28.86 8.86 12.51
CA GLN A 505 -29.86 7.80 12.55
C GLN A 505 -29.47 6.66 11.60
N SER A 506 -29.97 5.45 11.85
CA SER A 506 -29.70 4.34 10.95
C SER A 506 -30.37 4.55 9.59
N LEU A 507 -29.74 4.06 8.51
CA LEU A 507 -30.38 4.12 7.18
C LEU A 507 -31.68 3.34 7.13
N GLU A 508 -31.85 2.32 7.94
CA GLU A 508 -33.10 1.57 8.01
C GLU A 508 -34.23 2.45 8.54
N GLU A 509 -33.99 3.21 9.62
CA GLU A 509 -34.94 4.17 10.21
C GLU A 509 -35.20 5.34 9.26
N PHE A 510 -34.12 5.94 8.72
CA PHE A 510 -34.23 7.05 7.78
C PHE A 510 -35.09 6.69 6.55
N CYS A 511 -34.85 5.52 5.97
CA CYS A 511 -35.57 5.06 4.78
C CYS A 511 -36.94 4.43 5.10
N SER A 512 -37.31 4.25 6.38
CA SER A 512 -38.58 3.61 6.74
C SER A 512 -39.83 4.24 6.12
N PRO A 513 -39.94 5.59 5.98
CA PRO A 513 -41.10 6.20 5.30
C PRO A 513 -41.23 5.79 3.82
N TRP A 514 -40.13 5.36 3.16
CA TRP A 514 -40.17 4.95 1.77
C TRP A 514 -40.87 3.60 1.55
N LYS A 515 -41.12 2.82 2.63
CA LYS A 515 -41.91 1.59 2.57
C LYS A 515 -43.37 1.85 2.25
N SER A 516 -43.92 2.95 2.74
CA SER A 516 -45.35 3.31 2.64
C SER A 516 -45.67 4.25 1.50
N ARG A 517 -44.79 5.21 1.16
CA ARG A 517 -45.05 6.20 0.13
C ARG A 517 -43.97 6.21 -0.96
N PRO A 518 -44.32 6.40 -2.25
CA PRO A 518 -43.33 6.64 -3.28
C PRO A 518 -42.72 8.03 -3.13
N LEU A 519 -41.43 8.15 -3.45
CA LEU A 519 -40.73 9.43 -3.48
C LEU A 519 -41.23 10.24 -4.68
N LYS A 520 -41.75 11.43 -4.44
CA LYS A 520 -42.28 12.34 -5.47
C LYS A 520 -41.42 13.58 -5.63
N ASP A 521 -40.80 14.05 -4.54
CA ASP A 521 -39.96 15.25 -4.58
C ASP A 521 -38.60 14.97 -5.25
N SER A 522 -38.19 15.93 -6.10
CA SER A 522 -36.93 15.85 -6.83
C SER A 522 -35.69 15.87 -5.93
N SER A 523 -35.78 16.52 -4.76
CA SER A 523 -34.70 16.55 -3.75
C SER A 523 -34.56 15.17 -3.10
N GLU A 524 -35.66 14.54 -2.67
CA GLU A 524 -35.67 13.17 -2.12
C GLU A 524 -35.10 12.16 -3.12
N ILE A 525 -35.49 12.28 -4.40
CA ILE A 525 -34.98 11.41 -5.47
C ILE A 525 -33.47 11.61 -5.68
N ARG A 526 -32.97 12.85 -5.66
CA ARG A 526 -31.54 13.13 -5.75
C ARG A 526 -30.78 12.55 -4.55
N PHE A 527 -31.32 12.73 -3.35
CA PHE A 527 -30.72 12.20 -2.13
C PHE A 527 -30.71 10.65 -2.13
N LYS A 528 -31.79 9.98 -2.53
CA LYS A 528 -31.81 8.54 -2.74
C LYS A 528 -30.72 8.08 -3.70
N ARG A 529 -30.53 8.76 -4.82
CA ARG A 529 -29.48 8.46 -5.80
C ARG A 529 -28.09 8.62 -5.21
N TRP A 530 -27.88 9.64 -4.40
CA TRP A 530 -26.64 9.87 -3.68
C TRP A 530 -26.37 8.73 -2.68
N LEU A 531 -27.35 8.33 -1.87
CA LEU A 531 -27.23 7.19 -0.95
C LEU A 531 -26.83 5.91 -1.67
N ILE A 532 -27.46 5.59 -2.78
CA ILE A 532 -27.12 4.41 -3.60
C ILE A 532 -25.67 4.50 -4.10
N THR A 533 -25.23 5.68 -4.49
CA THR A 533 -23.85 5.93 -4.93
C THR A 533 -22.86 5.72 -3.79
N GLN A 534 -23.14 6.26 -2.60
CA GLN A 534 -22.29 6.08 -1.42
C GLN A 534 -22.20 4.60 -1.02
N LEU A 535 -23.33 3.92 -0.89
CA LEU A 535 -23.39 2.50 -0.51
C LEU A 535 -22.63 1.60 -1.50
N ALA A 536 -22.82 1.83 -2.80
CA ALA A 536 -22.11 1.08 -3.84
C ALA A 536 -20.60 1.35 -3.83
N THR A 537 -20.20 2.61 -3.60
CA THR A 537 -18.79 3.01 -3.50
C THR A 537 -18.12 2.42 -2.26
N ILE A 538 -18.79 2.46 -1.11
CA ILE A 538 -18.33 1.84 0.13
C ILE A 538 -18.16 0.33 -0.07
N ALA A 539 -19.18 -0.35 -0.59
CA ALA A 539 -19.12 -1.79 -0.85
C ALA A 539 -17.97 -2.17 -1.81
N ARG A 540 -17.78 -1.39 -2.88
CA ARG A 540 -16.68 -1.59 -3.83
C ARG A 540 -15.32 -1.43 -3.16
N ARG A 541 -15.07 -0.29 -2.50
CA ARG A 541 -13.79 -0.01 -1.82
C ARG A 541 -13.48 -1.06 -0.77
N LEU A 542 -14.48 -1.44 0.04
CA LEU A 542 -14.36 -2.48 1.04
C LEU A 542 -13.91 -3.81 0.41
N HIS A 543 -14.59 -4.27 -0.64
CA HIS A 543 -14.29 -5.55 -1.26
C HIS A 543 -13.00 -5.55 -2.08
N GLN A 544 -12.64 -4.44 -2.71
CA GLN A 544 -11.37 -4.28 -3.44
C GLN A 544 -10.17 -4.29 -2.50
N SER A 545 -10.32 -3.77 -1.28
CA SER A 545 -9.27 -3.78 -0.26
C SER A 545 -9.07 -5.13 0.44
N GLY A 546 -9.78 -6.18 0.04
CA GLY A 546 -9.71 -7.49 0.69
C GLY A 546 -10.58 -7.64 1.94
N ALA A 547 -11.40 -6.65 2.26
CA ALA A 547 -12.24 -6.63 3.45
C ALA A 547 -13.68 -7.09 3.14
N ASN A 548 -14.37 -7.64 4.15
CA ASN A 548 -15.81 -7.87 4.12
C ASN A 548 -16.42 -7.67 5.51
N HIS A 549 -17.62 -7.10 5.55
CA HIS A 549 -18.31 -6.73 6.79
C HIS A 549 -18.98 -7.92 7.47
N ARG A 550 -19.56 -8.82 6.71
CA ARG A 550 -20.37 -9.99 7.10
C ARG A 550 -21.79 -9.68 7.57
N ASP A 551 -22.05 -8.52 8.11
CA ASP A 551 -23.35 -8.02 8.55
C ASP A 551 -23.66 -6.67 7.89
N PHE A 552 -23.60 -6.64 6.56
CA PHE A 552 -23.69 -5.45 5.72
C PHE A 552 -25.16 -5.12 5.41
N TYR A 553 -25.87 -4.61 6.44
CA TYR A 553 -27.31 -4.26 6.40
C TYR A 553 -27.49 -2.76 6.60
N LEU A 554 -28.63 -2.21 6.15
CA LEU A 554 -28.93 -0.78 6.27
C LEU A 554 -28.87 -0.26 7.73
N VAL A 555 -29.19 -1.08 8.71
CA VAL A 555 -29.12 -0.73 10.14
C VAL A 555 -27.69 -0.41 10.62
N HIS A 556 -26.67 -0.92 9.93
CA HIS A 556 -25.26 -0.70 10.24
C HIS A 556 -24.62 0.46 9.48
N PHE A 557 -25.43 1.30 8.88
CA PHE A 557 -25.03 2.57 8.31
C PHE A 557 -25.72 3.70 9.07
N LEU A 558 -24.93 4.57 9.69
CA LEU A 558 -25.43 5.77 10.33
C LEU A 558 -25.33 6.96 9.39
N LEU A 559 -26.46 7.61 9.18
CA LEU A 559 -26.58 8.82 8.38
C LEU A 559 -26.65 10.03 9.31
N GLN A 560 -25.74 10.98 9.11
CA GLN A 560 -25.83 12.33 9.62
C GLN A 560 -26.32 13.22 8.47
N PRO A 561 -27.62 13.55 8.39
CA PRO A 561 -28.16 14.33 7.29
C PRO A 561 -27.74 15.78 7.43
N GLY A 562 -27.21 16.36 6.35
CA GLY A 562 -27.01 17.80 6.27
C GLY A 562 -28.25 18.50 5.72
N TYR A 563 -28.63 19.63 6.28
CA TYR A 563 -29.81 20.40 5.90
C TYR A 563 -29.43 21.79 5.40
N GLU A 564 -30.15 22.26 4.39
CA GLU A 564 -30.15 23.63 3.92
C GLU A 564 -31.60 24.02 3.58
N ASN A 565 -32.10 25.10 4.18
CA ASN A 565 -33.49 25.52 4.05
C ASN A 565 -34.51 24.38 4.25
N GLU A 566 -34.33 23.62 5.33
CA GLU A 566 -35.13 22.44 5.70
C GLU A 566 -35.08 21.26 4.70
N LYS A 567 -34.28 21.35 3.63
CA LYS A 567 -34.07 20.28 2.68
C LYS A 567 -32.77 19.54 2.93
N ILE A 568 -32.81 18.21 2.86
CA ILE A 568 -31.60 17.38 2.98
C ILE A 568 -30.74 17.56 1.74
N ILE A 569 -29.46 17.87 1.96
CA ILE A 569 -28.48 18.04 0.89
C ILE A 569 -27.35 16.98 0.96
N PRO A 570 -26.99 16.39 -0.19
CA PRO A 570 -25.94 15.38 -0.25
C PRO A 570 -24.57 15.87 0.22
N GLN A 571 -24.21 17.12 -0.08
CA GLN A 571 -22.85 17.66 0.09
C GLN A 571 -22.42 17.78 1.55
N SER A 572 -23.36 18.06 2.46
CA SER A 572 -23.12 18.16 3.90
C SER A 572 -23.52 16.92 4.68
N SER A 573 -24.10 15.90 3.99
CA SER A 573 -24.50 14.64 4.63
C SER A 573 -23.31 13.67 4.73
N ARG A 574 -23.23 12.92 5.84
CA ARG A 574 -22.20 11.90 6.08
C ARG A 574 -22.83 10.53 6.31
N LEU A 575 -22.14 9.49 5.86
CA LEU A 575 -22.59 8.10 5.98
C LEU A 575 -21.48 7.24 6.59
N ALA A 576 -21.63 6.88 7.87
CA ALA A 576 -20.66 6.08 8.60
C ALA A 576 -21.06 4.60 8.66
N VAL A 577 -20.09 3.71 8.51
CA VAL A 577 -20.25 2.25 8.69
C VAL A 577 -19.92 1.88 10.12
N ILE A 578 -20.83 1.14 10.79
CA ILE A 578 -20.68 0.73 12.17
C ILE A 578 -20.78 -0.79 12.34
N ASP A 579 -20.59 -1.27 13.57
CA ASP A 579 -20.70 -2.71 13.96
C ASP A 579 -19.67 -3.62 13.26
N LEU A 580 -18.40 -3.25 13.36
CA LEU A 580 -17.27 -3.89 12.66
C LEU A 580 -16.76 -5.17 13.35
N HIS A 581 -17.39 -5.61 14.44
CA HIS A 581 -16.90 -6.72 15.28
C HIS A 581 -16.76 -8.06 14.52
N ARG A 582 -17.48 -8.25 13.39
CA ARG A 582 -17.39 -9.44 12.53
C ARG A 582 -16.61 -9.21 11.23
N MET A 583 -16.11 -8.02 11.03
CA MET A 583 -15.33 -7.67 9.84
C MET A 583 -14.10 -8.57 9.70
N GLN A 584 -13.76 -8.90 8.48
CA GLN A 584 -12.60 -9.73 8.16
C GLN A 584 -11.76 -9.04 7.10
N LEU A 585 -10.43 -9.02 7.33
CA LEU A 585 -9.44 -8.45 6.43
C LEU A 585 -8.60 -9.58 5.82
N ARG A 586 -8.38 -9.54 4.52
CA ARG A 586 -7.65 -10.54 3.73
C ARG A 586 -6.89 -9.84 2.59
N GLY A 587 -5.99 -10.55 1.91
CA GLY A 587 -5.35 -10.04 0.68
C GLY A 587 -6.35 -9.81 -0.47
N SER A 588 -7.45 -10.58 -0.52
CA SER A 588 -8.55 -10.36 -1.48
C SER A 588 -9.86 -10.85 -0.88
N THR A 589 -10.99 -10.22 -1.24
CA THR A 589 -12.32 -10.65 -0.78
C THR A 589 -12.86 -11.75 -1.67
N PRO A 590 -13.00 -13.01 -1.18
CA PRO A 590 -13.55 -14.09 -1.96
C PRO A 590 -14.97 -13.79 -2.44
N ARG A 591 -15.33 -14.28 -3.65
CA ARG A 591 -16.63 -14.06 -4.29
C ARG A 591 -17.81 -14.34 -3.36
N ARG A 592 -17.75 -15.43 -2.57
CA ARG A 592 -18.82 -15.82 -1.62
C ARG A 592 -19.12 -14.75 -0.57
N TRP A 593 -18.10 -14.02 -0.11
CA TRP A 593 -18.25 -12.97 0.90
C TRP A 593 -18.75 -11.67 0.29
N ARG A 594 -18.30 -11.34 -0.94
CA ARG A 594 -18.84 -10.21 -1.70
C ARG A 594 -20.36 -10.42 -1.96
N ILE A 595 -20.76 -11.63 -2.38
CA ILE A 595 -22.19 -12.00 -2.54
C ILE A 595 -22.91 -11.86 -1.20
N LYS A 596 -22.30 -12.29 -0.09
CA LYS A 596 -22.96 -12.22 1.23
C LYS A 596 -23.25 -10.78 1.64
N ASP A 597 -22.26 -9.90 1.54
CA ASP A 597 -22.40 -8.51 1.97
C ASP A 597 -23.40 -7.75 1.07
N VAL A 598 -23.24 -7.83 -0.25
CA VAL A 598 -24.18 -7.17 -1.18
C VAL A 598 -25.60 -7.72 -1.06
N ALA A 599 -25.74 -9.02 -0.83
CA ALA A 599 -27.06 -9.64 -0.59
C ALA A 599 -27.70 -9.19 0.74
N GLY A 600 -26.89 -8.94 1.78
CA GLY A 600 -27.37 -8.37 3.04
C GLY A 600 -27.94 -6.95 2.84
N LEU A 601 -27.22 -6.12 2.10
CA LEU A 601 -27.66 -4.78 1.76
C LEU A 601 -28.94 -4.82 0.88
N HIS A 602 -28.96 -5.68 -0.14
CA HIS A 602 -30.13 -5.85 -1.00
C HIS A 602 -31.34 -6.33 -0.20
N TYR A 603 -31.18 -7.38 0.64
CA TYR A 603 -32.23 -7.89 1.53
C TYR A 603 -32.84 -6.79 2.41
N SER A 604 -32.02 -5.99 3.11
CA SER A 604 -32.51 -4.93 3.98
C SER A 604 -33.17 -3.75 3.24
N SER A 605 -33.02 -3.69 1.92
CA SER A 605 -33.62 -2.65 1.06
C SER A 605 -34.85 -3.13 0.26
N MET A 606 -35.25 -4.41 0.35
CA MET A 606 -36.29 -4.98 -0.53
C MET A 606 -37.66 -4.31 -0.36
N ASP A 607 -37.99 -3.85 0.85
CA ASP A 607 -39.27 -3.19 1.11
C ASP A 607 -39.28 -1.69 0.76
N LEU A 608 -38.14 -1.11 0.38
CA LEU A 608 -38.00 0.34 0.12
C LEU A 608 -38.52 0.81 -1.24
N LYS A 609 -39.21 -0.03 -2.00
CA LYS A 609 -39.76 0.26 -3.35
C LYS A 609 -38.70 0.84 -4.31
N LEU A 610 -37.48 0.34 -4.27
CA LEU A 610 -36.44 0.71 -5.20
C LEU A 610 -36.79 0.23 -6.61
N THR A 611 -36.51 1.10 -7.59
CA THR A 611 -36.72 0.79 -9.02
C THR A 611 -35.59 -0.06 -9.60
N ASP A 612 -35.80 -0.70 -10.73
CA ASP A 612 -34.72 -1.41 -11.44
C ASP A 612 -33.58 -0.46 -11.86
N ARG A 613 -33.91 0.81 -12.18
CA ARG A 613 -32.90 1.84 -12.46
C ARG A 613 -32.01 2.11 -11.24
N ASP A 614 -32.54 2.02 -10.03
CA ASP A 614 -31.77 2.17 -8.79
C ASP A 614 -30.82 0.98 -8.58
N ARG A 615 -31.30 -0.24 -8.83
CA ARG A 615 -30.49 -1.46 -8.78
C ARG A 615 -29.36 -1.44 -9.83
N LEU A 616 -29.69 -1.10 -11.07
CA LEU A 616 -28.70 -0.97 -12.15
C LEU A 616 -27.64 0.11 -11.85
N ARG A 617 -28.06 1.22 -11.21
CA ARG A 617 -27.11 2.25 -10.74
C ARG A 617 -26.13 1.69 -9.71
N PHE A 618 -26.62 0.94 -8.72
CA PHE A 618 -25.77 0.27 -7.74
C PHE A 618 -24.78 -0.68 -8.43
N MET A 619 -25.26 -1.53 -9.32
CA MET A 619 -24.43 -2.49 -10.07
C MET A 619 -23.33 -1.78 -10.85
N LYS A 620 -23.66 -0.72 -11.59
CA LYS A 620 -22.70 0.06 -12.39
C LYS A 620 -21.59 0.64 -11.53
N ILE A 621 -21.92 1.20 -10.37
CA ILE A 621 -20.95 1.83 -9.47
C ILE A 621 -20.12 0.77 -8.75
N TYR A 622 -20.73 -0.29 -8.27
CA TYR A 622 -20.05 -1.39 -7.58
C TYR A 622 -19.02 -2.10 -8.48
N SER A 623 -19.41 -2.49 -9.69
CA SER A 623 -18.53 -3.17 -10.64
C SER A 623 -17.56 -2.23 -11.37
N SER A 624 -17.84 -0.91 -11.34
CA SER A 624 -17.02 0.10 -12.04
C SER A 624 -16.85 -0.18 -13.54
N ALA A 625 -17.91 -0.68 -14.19
CA ALA A 625 -17.91 -1.11 -15.59
C ALA A 625 -19.19 -0.65 -16.31
N PRO A 626 -19.19 -0.58 -17.65
CA PRO A 626 -20.41 -0.32 -18.42
C PRO A 626 -21.47 -1.40 -18.15
N LEU A 627 -22.74 -1.01 -18.06
CA LEU A 627 -23.83 -1.93 -17.76
C LEU A 627 -23.90 -3.14 -18.73
N ARG A 628 -23.62 -2.92 -20.01
CA ARG A 628 -23.59 -3.98 -21.02
C ARG A 628 -22.59 -5.09 -20.63
N ASN A 629 -21.40 -4.69 -20.17
CA ASN A 629 -20.34 -5.65 -19.76
C ASN A 629 -20.74 -6.37 -18.47
N ILE A 630 -21.35 -5.66 -17.51
CA ILE A 630 -21.82 -6.27 -16.26
C ILE A 630 -22.88 -7.33 -16.54
N LEU A 631 -23.89 -7.01 -17.36
CA LEU A 631 -24.96 -7.91 -17.70
C LEU A 631 -24.50 -9.14 -18.53
N ALA A 632 -23.43 -8.98 -19.33
CA ALA A 632 -22.83 -10.07 -20.08
C ALA A 632 -21.93 -10.97 -19.24
N ASN A 633 -21.08 -10.39 -18.36
CA ASN A 633 -19.95 -11.11 -17.75
C ASN A 633 -20.11 -11.38 -16.25
N GLU A 634 -21.02 -10.68 -15.56
CA GLU A 634 -21.20 -10.79 -14.10
C GLU A 634 -22.59 -11.37 -13.72
N GLN A 635 -23.32 -11.93 -14.67
CA GLN A 635 -24.68 -12.43 -14.45
C GLN A 635 -24.76 -13.39 -13.26
N ASP A 636 -23.85 -14.36 -13.17
CA ASP A 636 -23.79 -15.35 -12.09
C ASP A 636 -23.56 -14.71 -10.71
N PHE A 637 -22.78 -13.60 -10.64
CA PHE A 637 -22.56 -12.90 -9.39
C PHE A 637 -23.85 -12.25 -8.90
N TRP A 638 -24.52 -11.49 -9.78
CA TRP A 638 -25.73 -10.75 -9.44
C TRP A 638 -26.93 -11.66 -9.18
N GLN A 639 -27.06 -12.76 -9.91
CA GLN A 639 -28.04 -13.81 -9.59
C GLN A 639 -27.76 -14.47 -8.24
N GLY A 640 -26.47 -14.65 -7.88
CA GLY A 640 -26.06 -15.15 -6.56
C GLY A 640 -26.46 -14.20 -5.44
N VAL A 641 -26.33 -12.89 -5.67
CA VAL A 641 -26.77 -11.82 -4.74
C VAL A 641 -28.27 -11.89 -4.55
N ASP A 642 -29.04 -11.89 -5.65
CA ASP A 642 -30.50 -11.91 -5.59
C ASP A 642 -31.04 -13.20 -4.92
N ARG A 643 -30.61 -14.38 -5.35
CA ARG A 643 -30.98 -15.63 -4.71
C ARG A 643 -30.75 -15.68 -3.23
N ARG A 644 -29.63 -15.08 -2.77
CA ARG A 644 -29.31 -15.04 -1.35
C ARG A 644 -30.18 -14.03 -0.60
N ALA A 645 -30.44 -12.86 -1.16
CA ALA A 645 -31.32 -11.84 -0.58
C ALA A 645 -32.76 -12.38 -0.45
N GLN A 646 -33.26 -13.03 -1.48
CA GLN A 646 -34.59 -13.69 -1.47
C GLN A 646 -34.73 -14.74 -0.35
N ARG A 647 -33.69 -15.58 -0.17
CA ARG A 647 -33.68 -16.56 0.94
C ARG A 647 -33.76 -15.93 2.29
N LEU A 648 -33.02 -14.83 2.51
CA LEU A 648 -33.03 -14.08 3.78
C LEU A 648 -34.42 -13.49 4.02
N TYR A 649 -35.02 -12.89 3.00
CA TYR A 649 -36.35 -12.28 3.06
C TYR A 649 -37.46 -13.30 3.35
N GLN A 650 -37.43 -14.45 2.68
CA GLN A 650 -38.37 -15.53 2.95
C GLN A 650 -38.20 -16.16 4.33
N ALA A 651 -36.97 -16.32 4.78
CA ALA A 651 -36.67 -16.86 6.11
C ALA A 651 -37.20 -15.95 7.22
N GLU A 652 -37.15 -14.63 7.04
CA GLU A 652 -37.70 -13.65 7.98
C GLU A 652 -39.24 -13.72 7.98
N LYS A 653 -39.89 -13.75 6.84
CA LYS A 653 -41.34 -13.87 6.74
C LYS A 653 -41.90 -15.15 7.36
N ARG A 654 -41.15 -16.27 7.33
CA ARG A 654 -41.52 -17.54 7.98
C ARG A 654 -41.35 -17.52 9.51
N ARG A 655 -40.49 -16.64 10.04
CA ARG A 655 -40.33 -16.45 11.48
C ARG A 655 -41.44 -15.54 11.97
N SER A 656 -42.48 -16.17 12.57
CA SER A 656 -43.69 -15.50 13.07
C SER A 656 -43.43 -14.14 13.72
N PRO A 657 -44.43 -13.21 13.70
CA PRO A 657 -44.29 -11.83 14.24
C PRO A 657 -43.90 -11.71 15.70
N GLN A 658 -43.94 -12.80 16.49
CA GLN A 658 -43.61 -12.82 17.90
C GLN A 658 -42.13 -12.96 18.26
N ARG A 659 -41.22 -13.15 17.26
CA ARG A 659 -39.77 -13.09 17.45
C ARG A 659 -39.14 -12.13 16.44
N ARG A 660 -39.50 -10.86 16.53
CA ARG A 660 -38.57 -9.84 16.03
C ARG A 660 -37.27 -10.01 16.83
N PRO A 661 -36.07 -10.15 16.20
CA PRO A 661 -34.86 -9.81 16.93
C PRO A 661 -35.13 -8.41 17.47
N VAL A 662 -34.91 -8.20 18.76
CA VAL A 662 -34.96 -6.87 19.39
C VAL A 662 -34.14 -6.01 18.41
N PRO A 663 -34.71 -5.02 17.75
CA PRO A 663 -33.92 -4.08 16.93
C PRO A 663 -32.80 -3.65 17.85
N ALA A 664 -31.58 -3.56 17.37
CA ALA A 664 -30.55 -2.82 18.10
C ALA A 664 -31.27 -1.53 18.48
N GLN A 665 -31.61 -1.38 19.75
CA GLN A 665 -32.49 -0.31 20.20
C GLN A 665 -31.98 0.95 19.55
N SER A 666 -32.82 1.57 18.73
CA SER A 666 -32.57 2.86 18.13
C SER A 666 -32.00 3.76 19.23
N MET A 667 -30.88 4.39 18.94
CA MET A 667 -30.34 5.41 19.84
C MET A 667 -31.48 6.37 20.18
N PRO A 668 -31.84 6.61 21.43
CA PRO A 668 -32.92 7.54 21.76
C PRO A 668 -32.51 8.92 21.24
N ILE A 669 -33.21 9.40 20.24
CA ILE A 669 -33.12 10.77 19.81
C ILE A 669 -33.63 11.61 20.98
N ALA A 670 -32.77 12.41 21.57
CA ALA A 670 -33.23 13.48 22.46
C ALA A 670 -34.17 14.34 21.62
N LYS A 671 -35.49 14.26 21.92
CA LYS A 671 -36.45 15.21 21.36
C LYS A 671 -36.04 16.58 21.89
N ALA A 672 -35.39 17.37 21.02
CA ALA A 672 -35.27 18.79 21.24
C ALA A 672 -36.71 19.33 21.22
N SER A 673 -37.25 19.63 22.39
CA SER A 673 -38.49 20.38 22.58
C SER A 673 -38.22 21.76 21.96
N VAL A 674 -38.80 22.01 20.80
CA VAL A 674 -38.99 23.36 20.27
C VAL A 674 -40.10 23.98 21.11
N GLU A 675 -39.76 24.61 22.24
CA GLU A 675 -40.61 25.58 22.85
C GLU A 675 -40.69 26.82 21.98
N ARG A 676 -41.85 26.97 21.37
CA ARG A 676 -42.25 28.22 20.76
C ARG A 676 -42.34 29.28 21.86
N VAL A 677 -41.40 30.19 21.92
CA VAL A 677 -41.60 31.47 22.56
C VAL A 677 -42.61 32.23 21.72
N ARG A 678 -43.88 32.24 22.14
CA ARG A 678 -44.87 33.26 21.75
C ARG A 678 -44.91 34.31 22.84
N GLY A 679 -44.63 35.54 22.46
CA GLY A 679 -45.25 36.72 22.96
C GLY A 679 -44.72 37.33 24.26
N THR A 680 -44.07 38.37 24.21
CA THR A 680 -44.55 39.76 24.38
C THR A 680 -43.44 40.71 24.01
#